data_9c8cb92d2213cb7926f0a419375cee32
#
_entry.id   9c8cb92d2213cb7926f0a419375cee32
#
_cell.length_a   1.000
_cell.length_b   1.000
_cell.length_c   1.000
_cell.angle_alpha   90.00
_cell.angle_beta   90.00
_cell.angle_gamma   90.00
#
_symmetry.space_group_name_H-M   'P 1'
#
loop_
_entity.id
_entity.type
_entity.pdbx_description
1 polymer ?
#
loop_
_entity_poly.entity_id
_entity_poly.type
_entity_poly.pdbx_seq_one_letter_code
_entity_poly.pdbx_strand_id
1 'polypeptide(L)'
;MSARGAVATFGEFARNGLGVPVLVMAVLAMMVLPLPAFLLDIFFTFNISLSLMILLAVIYVRRALEFATFPTVLLGATLLRLGLNVASTRIVLINGHTGAQAAGHVIAAFGHFVVGGNYAVGMVVFTVLVIINFVVITKGAGRISEVSARFTLDAMPGRQMAIDADLNAGIITQAEAIVRRQEVREEGDFYGAMDGASKFVRGDAVAGILIVFINMFGGTIIGAAQHGMSLADAAHTYALLTIGDGLVAQIPALLLSVAVAILVTRVSRPHDMSQQIMTQVLGQPRALGVTSGILGLLGIIPGMPNLVFLAMAAVCAAGAYLMSRRPPPTAVVSAAPAASQAASAEQKELSWDDVEAVDLIGLEVGYRLIPLVDRNQGGELMGRIKGVRKKLSEELGFLVQAVHIRDNLELGPNSYRITILGAPVGESEVFPDRELAINPGQVSGTIPGSPTKDPAFGLDAIWIDKVRRDQAQAQGFTVVDASSVIATHLSHLLQSHAHELLGHEEVQQLLNRLGKAAPKLIEDLVPKLLPMSVVVKVLQYLLLERVPIRNLRTICETLAEYAPRTQDPVALVAAVRVALGRTIVQNIGGLRQEFPVITLDPALEQVLQDSMAGGGDASPGFEPGLADRIQTALGDSARRQDAAGEPAVLLVAPKIRPWIARLMRHSTPSLSVLAYNEIPENRRIRVIAAVGR
;
A
#
# COMPACT_ATOMS: atom_id res chain seq x y z
N MET A 1 63.91 5.08 13.79
CA MET A 1 62.58 5.14 14.47
C MET A 1 61.95 3.78 14.36
N SER A 2 61.73 3.09 15.50
CA SER A 2 61.19 1.74 15.47
C SER A 2 59.73 1.74 15.03
N ALA A 3 59.27 0.76 14.27
CA ALA A 3 57.92 0.61 13.78
C ALA A 3 56.85 0.69 14.90
N ARG A 4 57.19 0.39 16.14
CA ARG A 4 56.35 0.56 17.34
C ARG A 4 56.09 2.03 17.70
N GLY A 5 57.03 2.94 17.45
CA GLY A 5 56.87 4.37 17.68
C GLY A 5 55.91 5.02 16.67
N ALA A 6 55.96 4.61 15.40
CA ALA A 6 55.09 5.11 14.34
C ALA A 6 53.62 4.68 14.54
N VAL A 7 53.37 3.47 15.02
CA VAL A 7 52.01 2.96 15.30
C VAL A 7 51.41 3.66 16.53
N ALA A 8 52.22 3.95 17.55
CA ALA A 8 51.78 4.68 18.76
C ALA A 8 51.39 6.14 18.44
N THR A 9 52.24 6.82 17.65
CA THR A 9 51.93 8.21 17.20
C THR A 9 50.74 8.29 16.28
N PHE A 10 50.51 7.29 15.42
CA PHE A 10 49.31 7.23 14.58
C PHE A 10 48.04 6.98 15.40
N GLY A 11 48.10 6.17 16.47
CA GLY A 11 47.02 5.94 17.40
C GLY A 11 46.63 7.21 18.21
N GLU A 12 47.60 8.02 18.62
CA GLU A 12 47.36 9.30 19.29
C GLU A 12 46.80 10.35 18.33
N PHE A 13 47.26 10.39 17.09
CA PHE A 13 46.74 11.30 16.05
C PHE A 13 45.29 11.00 15.70
N ALA A 14 44.91 9.72 15.63
CA ALA A 14 43.53 9.29 15.39
C ALA A 14 42.61 9.64 16.57
N ARG A 15 43.10 9.57 17.82
CA ARG A 15 42.36 9.96 19.04
C ARG A 15 42.05 11.46 19.14
N ASN A 16 42.89 12.30 18.54
CA ASN A 16 42.72 13.75 18.57
C ASN A 16 41.81 14.32 17.49
N GLY A 17 41.02 13.49 16.77
CA GLY A 17 40.08 13.92 15.75
C GLY A 17 40.69 14.40 14.43
N LEU A 18 42.02 14.36 14.27
CA LEU A 18 42.74 14.81 13.07
C LEU A 18 42.78 13.74 11.95
N GLY A 19 42.33 12.52 12.22
CA GLY A 19 42.36 11.42 11.26
C GLY A 19 41.56 11.66 9.99
N VAL A 20 40.34 12.18 10.11
CA VAL A 20 39.45 12.46 8.97
C VAL A 20 39.97 13.60 8.08
N PRO A 21 40.38 14.77 8.62
CA PRO A 21 40.98 15.83 7.80
C PRO A 21 42.26 15.37 7.05
N VAL A 22 43.14 14.58 7.71
CA VAL A 22 44.34 14.04 7.07
C VAL A 22 43.99 13.07 5.96
N LEU A 23 42.97 12.20 6.15
CA LEU A 23 42.52 11.29 5.11
C LEU A 23 41.99 12.04 3.89
N VAL A 24 41.18 13.07 4.09
CA VAL A 24 40.64 13.90 3.01
C VAL A 24 41.75 14.62 2.26
N MET A 25 42.71 15.19 2.98
CA MET A 25 43.90 15.83 2.37
C MET A 25 44.76 14.84 1.59
N ALA A 26 44.93 13.60 2.09
CA ALA A 26 45.64 12.55 1.37
C ALA A 26 44.92 12.15 0.07
N VAL A 27 43.58 12.05 0.07
CA VAL A 27 42.77 11.76 -1.13
C VAL A 27 42.91 12.91 -2.14
N LEU A 28 42.83 14.15 -1.69
CA LEU A 28 43.01 15.31 -2.58
C LEU A 28 44.42 15.38 -3.15
N ALA A 29 45.43 15.11 -2.33
CA ALA A 29 46.81 15.04 -2.80
C ALA A 29 47.01 13.93 -3.85
N MET A 30 46.35 12.79 -3.69
CA MET A 30 46.37 11.67 -4.64
C MET A 30 45.79 12.05 -6.01
N MET A 31 44.81 12.93 -6.05
CA MET A 31 44.24 13.44 -7.32
C MET A 31 45.20 14.36 -8.08
N VAL A 32 46.04 15.09 -7.37
CA VAL A 32 46.95 16.10 -7.97
C VAL A 32 48.36 15.52 -8.22
N LEU A 33 48.88 14.72 -7.31
CA LEU A 33 50.25 14.16 -7.41
C LEU A 33 50.28 12.91 -8.28
N PRO A 34 51.30 12.71 -9.12
CA PRO A 34 51.50 11.47 -9.87
C PRO A 34 51.89 10.33 -8.92
N LEU A 35 51.06 9.29 -8.87
CA LEU A 35 51.34 8.09 -8.08
C LEU A 35 52.12 7.07 -8.90
N PRO A 36 53.12 6.36 -8.33
CA PRO A 36 53.72 5.23 -9.02
C PRO A 36 52.74 4.06 -9.11
N ALA A 37 52.86 3.22 -10.14
CA ALA A 37 51.95 2.11 -10.42
C ALA A 37 51.79 1.11 -9.25
N PHE A 38 52.91 0.79 -8.53
CA PHE A 38 52.82 -0.12 -7.38
C PHE A 38 51.99 0.44 -6.24
N LEU A 39 51.95 1.77 -6.06
CA LEU A 39 51.14 2.41 -5.01
C LEU A 39 49.64 2.39 -5.38
N LEU A 40 49.34 2.47 -6.66
CA LEU A 40 47.96 2.26 -7.15
C LEU A 40 47.50 0.83 -6.86
N ASP A 41 48.34 -0.17 -7.10
CA ASP A 41 47.99 -1.57 -6.79
C ASP A 41 47.65 -1.76 -5.30
N ILE A 42 48.42 -1.15 -4.40
CA ILE A 42 48.15 -1.18 -2.95
C ILE A 42 46.82 -0.51 -2.63
N PHE A 43 46.58 0.68 -3.16
CA PHE A 43 45.36 1.44 -2.84
C PHE A 43 44.11 0.81 -3.47
N PHE A 44 44.17 0.25 -4.68
CA PHE A 44 43.05 -0.50 -5.25
C PHE A 44 42.72 -1.75 -4.44
N THR A 45 43.74 -2.54 -4.06
CA THR A 45 43.54 -3.70 -3.20
C THR A 45 42.97 -3.30 -1.83
N PHE A 46 43.44 -2.21 -1.23
CA PHE A 46 42.89 -1.65 0.00
C PHE A 46 41.44 -1.23 -0.17
N ASN A 47 41.10 -0.53 -1.25
CA ASN A 47 39.73 -0.07 -1.54
C ASN A 47 38.75 -1.24 -1.74
N ILE A 48 39.15 -2.29 -2.46
CA ILE A 48 38.34 -3.52 -2.62
C ILE A 48 38.16 -4.19 -1.23
N SER A 49 39.24 -4.34 -0.46
CA SER A 49 39.18 -4.94 0.87
C SER A 49 38.31 -4.15 1.83
N LEU A 50 38.41 -2.80 1.82
CA LEU A 50 37.59 -1.91 2.63
C LEU A 50 36.09 -2.06 2.26
N SER A 51 35.76 -2.07 0.98
CA SER A 51 34.38 -2.22 0.51
C SER A 51 33.79 -3.58 0.88
N LEU A 52 34.60 -4.64 0.83
CA LEU A 52 34.20 -5.97 1.30
C LEU A 52 33.97 -6.00 2.81
N MET A 53 34.88 -5.39 3.60
CA MET A 53 34.69 -5.26 5.06
C MET A 53 33.43 -4.50 5.41
N ILE A 54 33.13 -3.40 4.70
CA ILE A 54 31.91 -2.62 4.90
C ILE A 54 30.68 -3.47 4.60
N LEU A 55 30.66 -4.21 3.49
CA LEU A 55 29.56 -5.11 3.14
C LEU A 55 29.35 -6.18 4.22
N LEU A 56 30.43 -6.84 4.65
CA LEU A 56 30.33 -7.84 5.69
C LEU A 56 29.87 -7.25 7.04
N ALA A 57 30.37 -6.07 7.41
CA ALA A 57 29.91 -5.38 8.61
C ALA A 57 28.40 -5.13 8.54
N VAL A 58 27.88 -4.65 7.40
CA VAL A 58 26.45 -4.43 7.19
C VAL A 58 25.63 -5.73 7.31
N ILE A 59 26.14 -6.86 6.82
CA ILE A 59 25.45 -8.16 6.94
C ILE A 59 25.29 -8.59 8.41
N TYR A 60 26.24 -8.28 9.27
CA TYR A 60 26.22 -8.70 10.69
C TYR A 60 25.53 -7.69 11.64
N VAL A 61 25.30 -6.46 11.23
CA VAL A 61 24.56 -5.47 12.02
C VAL A 61 23.11 -5.94 12.25
N ARG A 62 22.53 -5.76 13.42
CA ARG A 62 21.15 -6.16 13.75
C ARG A 62 20.13 -5.06 13.48
N ARG A 63 20.47 -3.81 13.75
CA ARG A 63 19.66 -2.61 13.49
C ARG A 63 20.45 -1.60 12.65
N ALA A 64 19.80 -0.90 11.74
CA ALA A 64 20.48 0.10 10.91
C ALA A 64 21.22 1.17 11.74
N LEU A 65 20.65 1.59 12.87
CA LEU A 65 21.24 2.56 13.80
C LEU A 65 22.50 2.07 14.53
N GLU A 66 22.75 0.75 14.64
CA GLU A 66 24.00 0.25 15.20
C GLU A 66 25.20 0.64 14.34
N PHE A 67 24.96 0.98 13.08
CA PHE A 67 25.98 1.50 12.17
C PHE A 67 25.66 2.94 11.75
N ALA A 68 25.35 3.81 12.71
CA ALA A 68 24.97 5.21 12.47
C ALA A 68 26.01 6.01 11.67
N THR A 69 27.30 5.64 11.75
CA THR A 69 28.39 6.27 10.99
C THR A 69 28.47 5.80 9.53
N PHE A 70 27.66 4.84 9.10
CA PHE A 70 27.73 4.25 7.75
C PHE A 70 27.64 5.29 6.62
N PRO A 71 26.76 6.33 6.65
CA PRO A 71 26.73 7.35 5.60
C PRO A 71 28.07 8.07 5.43
N THR A 72 28.76 8.38 6.54
CA THR A 72 30.06 9.03 6.51
C THR A 72 31.16 8.10 5.97
N VAL A 73 31.14 6.83 6.38
CA VAL A 73 32.06 5.80 5.86
C VAL A 73 31.86 5.59 4.36
N LEU A 74 30.59 5.59 3.91
CA LEU A 74 30.24 5.49 2.50
C LEU A 74 30.79 6.66 1.67
N LEU A 75 30.63 7.90 2.17
CA LEU A 75 31.21 9.09 1.54
C LEU A 75 32.73 9.03 1.48
N GLY A 76 33.40 8.60 2.57
CA GLY A 76 34.84 8.45 2.61
C GLY A 76 35.37 7.41 1.61
N ALA A 77 34.72 6.25 1.54
CA ALA A 77 35.07 5.18 0.59
C ALA A 77 34.85 5.60 -0.86
N THR A 78 33.77 6.35 -1.15
CA THR A 78 33.53 6.87 -2.51
C THR A 78 34.51 7.96 -2.90
N LEU A 79 34.89 8.85 -1.99
CA LEU A 79 35.93 9.85 -2.26
C LEU A 79 37.30 9.21 -2.53
N LEU A 80 37.69 8.19 -1.75
CA LEU A 80 38.91 7.42 -1.99
C LEU A 80 38.90 6.80 -3.39
N ARG A 81 37.79 6.17 -3.78
CA ARG A 81 37.61 5.56 -5.11
C ARG A 81 37.71 6.59 -6.23
N LEU A 82 37.01 7.73 -6.08
CA LEU A 82 37.07 8.80 -7.07
C LEU A 82 38.51 9.33 -7.24
N GLY A 83 39.25 9.51 -6.14
CA GLY A 83 40.67 9.88 -6.18
C GLY A 83 41.53 8.86 -6.91
N LEU A 84 41.29 7.55 -6.64
CA LEU A 84 42.01 6.46 -7.33
C LEU A 84 41.69 6.44 -8.84
N ASN A 85 40.42 6.62 -9.23
CA ASN A 85 40.02 6.64 -10.64
C ASN A 85 40.69 7.81 -11.40
N VAL A 86 40.81 8.98 -10.78
CA VAL A 86 41.51 10.12 -11.39
C VAL A 86 43.02 9.84 -11.50
N ALA A 87 43.63 9.26 -10.46
CA ALA A 87 45.05 8.92 -10.44
C ALA A 87 45.38 7.82 -11.48
N SER A 88 44.56 6.78 -11.59
CA SER A 88 44.75 5.71 -12.57
C SER A 88 44.57 6.22 -14.01
N THR A 89 43.52 7.02 -14.27
CA THR A 89 43.29 7.68 -15.57
C THR A 89 44.55 8.45 -16.03
N ARG A 90 45.13 9.24 -15.13
CA ARG A 90 46.34 9.98 -15.45
C ARG A 90 47.50 9.07 -15.87
N ILE A 91 47.70 7.97 -15.16
CA ILE A 91 48.79 7.03 -15.47
C ILE A 91 48.49 6.26 -16.76
N VAL A 92 47.26 5.83 -16.97
CA VAL A 92 46.78 5.20 -18.22
C VAL A 92 47.07 6.11 -19.42
N LEU A 93 46.72 7.40 -19.33
CA LEU A 93 46.91 8.33 -20.43
C LEU A 93 48.40 8.68 -20.68
N ILE A 94 49.22 8.82 -19.63
CA ILE A 94 50.66 9.17 -19.76
C ILE A 94 51.50 7.96 -20.15
N ASN A 95 51.35 6.81 -19.48
CA ASN A 95 52.23 5.67 -19.61
C ASN A 95 51.62 4.49 -20.38
N GLY A 96 50.31 4.56 -20.80
CA GLY A 96 49.60 3.45 -21.42
C GLY A 96 50.32 2.86 -22.67
N HIS A 97 51.08 3.68 -23.37
CA HIS A 97 51.89 3.26 -24.54
C HIS A 97 53.01 2.24 -24.18
N THR A 98 53.41 2.14 -22.91
CA THR A 98 54.43 1.22 -22.45
C THR A 98 53.93 -0.23 -22.30
N GLY A 99 52.61 -0.46 -22.40
CA GLY A 99 52.00 -1.78 -22.41
C GLY A 99 50.97 -2.01 -21.31
N ALA A 100 50.46 -3.24 -21.20
CA ALA A 100 49.34 -3.61 -20.35
C ALA A 100 49.57 -3.36 -18.83
N GLN A 101 50.82 -3.35 -18.37
CA GLN A 101 51.19 -3.14 -16.95
C GLN A 101 51.45 -1.66 -16.60
N ALA A 102 51.28 -0.76 -17.54
CA ALA A 102 51.58 0.67 -17.35
C ALA A 102 50.89 1.29 -16.14
N ALA A 103 49.68 0.87 -15.81
CA ALA A 103 48.84 1.38 -14.71
C ALA A 103 48.83 0.43 -13.48
N GLY A 104 49.68 -0.58 -13.45
CA GLY A 104 49.79 -1.54 -12.33
C GLY A 104 49.35 -2.96 -12.70
N HIS A 105 49.73 -3.88 -11.83
CA HIS A 105 49.44 -5.32 -12.02
C HIS A 105 47.98 -5.66 -11.77
N VAL A 106 47.29 -4.98 -10.86
CA VAL A 106 45.88 -5.21 -10.53
C VAL A 106 45.00 -4.86 -11.75
N ILE A 107 45.21 -3.69 -12.35
CA ILE A 107 44.47 -3.27 -13.56
C ILE A 107 44.74 -4.24 -14.73
N ALA A 108 46.00 -4.62 -14.95
CA ALA A 108 46.36 -5.55 -16.01
C ALA A 108 45.71 -6.93 -15.81
N ALA A 109 45.74 -7.47 -14.59
CA ALA A 109 45.15 -8.77 -14.28
C ALA A 109 43.63 -8.80 -14.53
N PHE A 110 42.89 -7.77 -14.10
CA PHE A 110 41.42 -7.65 -14.35
C PHE A 110 41.14 -7.48 -15.84
N GLY A 111 41.93 -6.68 -16.57
CA GLY A 111 41.81 -6.51 -18.02
C GLY A 111 41.97 -7.83 -18.76
N HIS A 112 43.05 -8.57 -18.49
CA HIS A 112 43.29 -9.88 -19.09
C HIS A 112 42.22 -10.92 -18.72
N PHE A 113 41.75 -10.92 -17.49
CA PHE A 113 40.71 -11.86 -17.03
C PHE A 113 39.42 -11.74 -17.83
N VAL A 114 38.95 -10.52 -18.10
CA VAL A 114 37.67 -10.29 -18.81
C VAL A 114 37.85 -10.37 -20.33
N VAL A 115 38.96 -9.89 -20.87
CA VAL A 115 39.23 -9.96 -22.29
C VAL A 115 39.42 -11.41 -22.79
N GLY A 116 40.05 -12.29 -21.98
CA GLY A 116 40.16 -13.72 -22.27
C GLY A 116 40.73 -14.06 -23.66
N GLY A 117 41.54 -13.17 -24.23
CA GLY A 117 42.13 -13.31 -25.59
C GLY A 117 41.27 -12.77 -26.73
N ASN A 118 40.01 -12.39 -26.49
CA ASN A 118 39.13 -11.77 -27.52
C ASN A 118 38.61 -10.41 -27.06
N TYR A 119 39.18 -9.34 -27.60
CA TYR A 119 38.85 -7.96 -27.22
C TYR A 119 37.39 -7.58 -27.48
N ALA A 120 36.80 -8.08 -28.59
CA ALA A 120 35.41 -7.77 -28.93
C ALA A 120 34.44 -8.36 -27.86
N VAL A 121 34.70 -9.62 -27.49
CA VAL A 121 33.91 -10.29 -26.44
C VAL A 121 34.12 -9.59 -25.09
N GLY A 122 35.38 -9.28 -24.72
CA GLY A 122 35.70 -8.57 -23.49
C GLY A 122 34.99 -7.22 -23.38
N MET A 123 34.97 -6.45 -24.49
CA MET A 123 34.27 -5.16 -24.56
C MET A 123 32.75 -5.31 -24.37
N VAL A 124 32.11 -6.30 -24.99
CA VAL A 124 30.69 -6.56 -24.83
C VAL A 124 30.37 -6.96 -23.38
N VAL A 125 31.12 -7.90 -22.81
CA VAL A 125 30.95 -8.33 -21.42
C VAL A 125 31.13 -7.17 -20.44
N PHE A 126 32.19 -6.37 -20.64
CA PHE A 126 32.44 -5.19 -19.83
C PHE A 126 31.27 -4.19 -19.91
N THR A 127 30.77 -3.90 -21.14
CA THR A 127 29.63 -3.00 -21.33
C THR A 127 28.39 -3.50 -20.62
N VAL A 128 28.10 -4.80 -20.69
CA VAL A 128 26.97 -5.41 -19.95
C VAL A 128 27.12 -5.23 -18.45
N LEU A 129 28.34 -5.48 -17.90
CA LEU A 129 28.62 -5.30 -16.48
C LEU A 129 28.44 -3.83 -16.04
N VAL A 130 28.91 -2.86 -16.85
CA VAL A 130 28.72 -1.42 -16.61
C VAL A 130 27.24 -1.08 -16.54
N ILE A 131 26.45 -1.54 -17.51
CA ILE A 131 25.00 -1.29 -17.56
C ILE A 131 24.30 -1.89 -16.33
N ILE A 132 24.58 -3.13 -15.98
CA ILE A 132 23.99 -3.79 -14.81
C ILE A 132 24.35 -3.03 -13.54
N ASN A 133 25.61 -2.70 -13.36
CA ASN A 133 26.08 -1.99 -12.15
C ASN A 133 25.41 -0.61 -12.02
N PHE A 134 25.35 0.15 -13.09
CA PHE A 134 24.78 1.51 -13.06
C PHE A 134 23.25 1.51 -13.03
N VAL A 135 22.60 0.83 -14.00
CA VAL A 135 21.15 0.92 -14.18
C VAL A 135 20.38 0.10 -13.16
N VAL A 136 20.87 -1.11 -12.84
CA VAL A 136 20.14 -2.02 -11.94
C VAL A 136 20.57 -1.79 -10.49
N ILE A 137 21.87 -1.87 -10.20
CA ILE A 137 22.33 -1.91 -8.81
C ILE A 137 22.40 -0.50 -8.22
N THR A 138 23.18 0.42 -8.81
CA THR A 138 23.42 1.74 -8.22
C THR A 138 22.14 2.60 -8.25
N LYS A 139 21.40 2.62 -9.37
CA LYS A 139 20.14 3.36 -9.47
C LYS A 139 19.06 2.72 -8.60
N GLY A 140 19.02 1.38 -8.50
CA GLY A 140 18.10 0.64 -7.64
C GLY A 140 18.35 0.93 -6.15
N ALA A 141 19.59 0.79 -5.68
CA ALA A 141 19.97 1.09 -4.30
C ALA A 141 19.66 2.54 -3.90
N GLY A 142 19.96 3.51 -4.78
CA GLY A 142 19.63 4.90 -4.55
C GLY A 142 18.11 5.16 -4.45
N ARG A 143 17.30 4.48 -5.27
CA ARG A 143 15.84 4.59 -5.20
C ARG A 143 15.27 4.00 -3.91
N ILE A 144 15.79 2.86 -3.47
CA ILE A 144 15.41 2.24 -2.20
C ILE A 144 15.74 3.18 -1.04
N SER A 145 16.94 3.76 -1.02
CA SER A 145 17.37 4.70 0.02
C SER A 145 16.47 5.95 0.08
N GLU A 146 16.16 6.55 -1.08
CA GLU A 146 15.28 7.72 -1.20
C GLU A 146 13.88 7.43 -0.64
N VAL A 147 13.28 6.29 -1.03
CA VAL A 147 11.93 5.91 -0.61
C VAL A 147 11.88 5.58 0.88
N SER A 148 12.86 4.84 1.40
CA SER A 148 12.95 4.53 2.83
C SER A 148 13.15 5.77 3.69
N ALA A 149 14.03 6.69 3.27
CA ALA A 149 14.23 7.96 3.97
C ALA A 149 12.92 8.77 4.02
N ARG A 150 12.20 8.85 2.90
CA ARG A 150 10.93 9.57 2.83
C ARG A 150 9.90 8.99 3.79
N PHE A 151 9.67 7.67 3.76
CA PHE A 151 8.71 7.04 4.65
C PHE A 151 9.08 7.18 6.13
N THR A 152 10.36 7.06 6.48
CA THR A 152 10.80 7.24 7.86
C THR A 152 10.58 8.67 8.34
N LEU A 153 10.94 9.67 7.51
CA LEU A 153 10.73 11.09 7.84
C LEU A 153 9.25 11.46 7.93
N ASP A 154 8.41 10.96 7.01
CA ASP A 154 6.97 11.20 7.02
C ASP A 154 6.29 10.56 8.25
N ALA A 155 6.81 9.45 8.76
CA ALA A 155 6.31 8.77 9.96
C ALA A 155 6.78 9.41 11.28
N MET A 156 7.82 10.25 11.29
CA MET A 156 8.39 10.84 12.52
C MET A 156 7.39 11.61 13.38
N PRO A 157 6.54 12.52 12.83
CA PRO A 157 5.56 13.23 13.65
C PRO A 157 4.58 12.30 14.35
N GLY A 158 4.13 11.24 13.65
CA GLY A 158 3.25 10.23 14.22
C GLY A 158 3.90 9.45 15.37
N ARG A 159 5.17 9.04 15.20
CA ARG A 159 5.92 8.36 16.26
C ARG A 159 6.17 9.28 17.47
N GLN A 160 6.45 10.57 17.26
CA GLN A 160 6.61 11.53 18.34
C GLN A 160 5.30 11.73 19.11
N MET A 161 4.15 11.87 18.40
CA MET A 161 2.84 11.97 19.05
C MET A 161 2.48 10.70 19.83
N ALA A 162 2.86 9.52 19.34
CA ALA A 162 2.68 8.27 20.07
C ALA A 162 3.49 8.24 21.36
N ILE A 163 4.77 8.66 21.34
CA ILE A 163 5.60 8.79 22.55
C ILE A 163 4.99 9.79 23.54
N ASP A 164 4.42 10.90 23.05
CA ASP A 164 3.77 11.90 23.89
C ASP A 164 2.47 11.34 24.52
N ALA A 165 1.71 10.55 23.77
CA ALA A 165 0.53 9.86 24.26
C ALA A 165 0.88 8.82 25.33
N ASP A 166 1.92 8.01 25.10
CA ASP A 166 2.44 7.03 26.06
C ASP A 166 2.89 7.69 27.38
N LEU A 167 3.58 8.84 27.27
CA LEU A 167 4.01 9.61 28.43
C LEU A 167 2.81 10.17 29.20
N ASN A 168 1.82 10.73 28.51
CA ASN A 168 0.61 11.28 29.12
C ASN A 168 -0.27 10.21 29.76
N ALA A 169 -0.29 9.02 29.17
CA ALA A 169 -1.00 7.86 29.73
C ALA A 169 -0.26 7.20 30.92
N GLY A 170 0.98 7.64 31.22
CA GLY A 170 1.80 7.07 32.29
C GLY A 170 2.40 5.69 31.95
N ILE A 171 2.35 5.28 30.69
CA ILE A 171 2.88 3.99 30.20
C ILE A 171 4.40 4.00 30.22
N ILE A 172 5.00 5.15 29.92
CA ILE A 172 6.46 5.34 29.94
C ILE A 172 6.84 6.48 30.90
N THR A 173 8.02 6.38 31.46
CA THR A 173 8.59 7.44 32.28
C THR A 173 9.10 8.60 31.42
N GLN A 174 9.24 9.79 32.02
CA GLN A 174 9.80 10.95 31.34
C GLN A 174 11.22 10.69 30.80
N ALA A 175 12.02 9.91 31.53
CA ALA A 175 13.36 9.50 31.10
C ALA A 175 13.32 8.60 29.85
N GLU A 176 12.42 7.62 29.82
CA GLU A 176 12.20 6.75 28.65
C GLU A 176 11.67 7.51 27.45
N ALA A 177 10.75 8.46 27.66
CA ALA A 177 10.24 9.31 26.57
C ALA A 177 11.37 10.14 25.92
N ILE A 178 12.30 10.67 26.71
CA ILE A 178 13.47 11.38 26.21
C ILE A 178 14.34 10.47 25.34
N VAL A 179 14.63 9.24 25.82
CA VAL A 179 15.42 8.27 25.07
C VAL A 179 14.75 7.88 23.77
N ARG A 180 13.44 7.53 23.80
CA ARG A 180 12.68 7.16 22.58
C ARG A 180 12.59 8.30 21.58
N ARG A 181 12.39 9.54 22.02
CA ARG A 181 12.40 10.72 21.14
C ARG A 181 13.78 10.94 20.51
N GLN A 182 14.85 10.66 21.25
CA GLN A 182 16.21 10.74 20.72
C GLN A 182 16.47 9.65 19.67
N GLU A 183 16.05 8.39 19.91
CA GLU A 183 16.14 7.30 18.94
C GLU A 183 15.40 7.63 17.64
N VAL A 184 14.17 8.17 17.72
CA VAL A 184 13.38 8.59 16.54
C VAL A 184 14.10 9.69 15.76
N ARG A 185 14.73 10.65 16.45
CA ARG A 185 15.51 11.72 15.81
C ARG A 185 16.74 11.16 15.12
N GLU A 186 17.52 10.30 15.80
CA GLU A 186 18.70 9.65 15.24
C GLU A 186 18.37 8.78 14.03
N GLU A 187 17.21 8.10 14.05
CA GLU A 187 16.72 7.33 12.90
C GLU A 187 16.41 8.24 11.71
N GLY A 188 15.77 9.37 11.94
CA GLY A 188 15.50 10.37 10.89
C GLY A 188 16.77 10.96 10.30
N ASP A 189 17.71 11.36 11.15
CA ASP A 189 19.01 11.89 10.74
C ASP A 189 19.83 10.86 9.94
N PHE A 190 19.81 9.60 10.39
CA PHE A 190 20.48 8.49 9.71
C PHE A 190 19.91 8.28 8.30
N TYR A 191 18.58 8.13 8.14
CA TYR A 191 17.97 7.89 6.83
C TYR A 191 18.09 9.11 5.91
N GLY A 192 18.03 10.33 6.45
CA GLY A 192 18.28 11.55 5.71
C GLY A 192 19.73 11.64 5.18
N ALA A 193 20.71 11.35 6.04
CA ALA A 193 22.11 11.28 5.64
C ALA A 193 22.36 10.17 4.61
N MET A 194 21.65 9.03 4.75
CA MET A 194 21.73 7.88 3.85
C MET A 194 21.25 8.19 2.45
N ASP A 195 20.13 8.94 2.30
CA ASP A 195 19.65 9.42 1.00
C ASP A 195 20.69 10.34 0.33
N GLY A 196 21.29 11.25 1.09
CA GLY A 196 22.36 12.11 0.58
C GLY A 196 23.59 11.33 0.13
N ALA A 197 24.08 10.40 0.94
CA ALA A 197 25.24 9.56 0.62
C ALA A 197 24.99 8.64 -0.58
N SER A 198 23.81 8.07 -0.72
CA SER A 198 23.43 7.23 -1.87
C SER A 198 23.39 8.00 -3.20
N LYS A 199 22.99 9.28 -3.16
CA LYS A 199 23.04 10.17 -4.33
C LYS A 199 24.48 10.47 -4.76
N PHE A 200 25.40 10.60 -3.78
CA PHE A 200 26.81 10.77 -4.05
C PHE A 200 27.42 9.54 -4.72
N VAL A 201 27.10 8.33 -4.25
CA VAL A 201 27.52 7.07 -4.90
C VAL A 201 27.04 6.96 -6.35
N ARG A 202 25.82 7.43 -6.62
CA ARG A 202 25.30 7.47 -8.00
C ARG A 202 26.07 8.45 -8.88
N GLY A 203 26.45 9.61 -8.34
CA GLY A 203 27.27 10.59 -9.05
C GLY A 203 28.65 10.03 -9.43
N ASP A 204 29.29 9.32 -8.51
CA ASP A 204 30.57 8.67 -8.74
C ASP A 204 30.50 7.56 -9.82
N ALA A 205 29.41 6.78 -9.85
CA ALA A 205 29.20 5.77 -10.90
C ALA A 205 29.06 6.42 -12.31
N VAL A 206 28.42 7.61 -12.40
CA VAL A 206 28.35 8.40 -13.66
C VAL A 206 29.75 8.89 -14.04
N ALA A 207 30.51 9.45 -13.09
CA ALA A 207 31.89 9.89 -13.32
C ALA A 207 32.77 8.73 -13.82
N GLY A 208 32.63 7.54 -13.23
CA GLY A 208 33.36 6.34 -13.66
C GLY A 208 33.09 5.96 -15.12
N ILE A 209 31.84 6.06 -15.57
CA ILE A 209 31.49 5.81 -17.00
C ILE A 209 32.16 6.85 -17.91
N LEU A 210 32.13 8.13 -17.55
CA LEU A 210 32.81 9.18 -18.32
C LEU A 210 34.32 8.97 -18.38
N ILE A 211 34.93 8.54 -17.29
CA ILE A 211 36.35 8.21 -17.24
C ILE A 211 36.70 7.05 -18.18
N VAL A 212 35.86 6.02 -18.24
CA VAL A 212 36.03 4.92 -19.21
C VAL A 212 36.05 5.43 -20.66
N PHE A 213 35.12 6.35 -21.02
CA PHE A 213 35.12 6.96 -22.34
C PHE A 213 36.40 7.79 -22.58
N ILE A 214 36.83 8.60 -21.61
CA ILE A 214 38.04 9.41 -21.73
C ILE A 214 39.28 8.51 -21.89
N ASN A 215 39.42 7.45 -21.10
CA ASN A 215 40.53 6.52 -21.19
C ASN A 215 40.55 5.81 -22.53
N MET A 216 39.40 5.35 -23.04
CA MET A 216 39.30 4.64 -24.30
C MET A 216 39.64 5.52 -25.50
N PHE A 217 38.90 6.63 -25.68
CA PHE A 217 39.06 7.50 -26.83
C PHE A 217 40.29 8.41 -26.68
N GLY A 218 40.48 9.05 -25.52
CA GLY A 218 41.61 9.91 -25.26
C GLY A 218 42.93 9.14 -25.28
N GLY A 219 42.98 7.97 -24.67
CA GLY A 219 44.16 7.10 -24.69
C GLY A 219 44.52 6.65 -26.10
N THR A 220 43.55 6.18 -26.91
CA THR A 220 43.78 5.78 -28.29
C THR A 220 44.34 6.93 -29.15
N ILE A 221 43.77 8.15 -28.99
CA ILE A 221 44.26 9.34 -29.69
C ILE A 221 45.69 9.70 -29.27
N ILE A 222 45.96 9.70 -27.97
CA ILE A 222 47.29 10.01 -27.41
C ILE A 222 48.30 8.97 -27.88
N GLY A 223 47.96 7.67 -27.83
CA GLY A 223 48.83 6.58 -28.30
C GLY A 223 49.19 6.73 -29.80
N ALA A 224 48.22 7.01 -30.64
CA ALA A 224 48.43 7.19 -32.08
C ALA A 224 49.17 8.51 -32.39
N ALA A 225 48.70 9.65 -31.82
CA ALA A 225 49.18 10.99 -32.19
C ALA A 225 50.52 11.38 -31.54
N GLN A 226 50.74 10.98 -30.27
CA GLN A 226 51.96 11.38 -29.52
C GLN A 226 53.03 10.32 -29.46
N HIS A 227 52.63 9.03 -29.45
CA HIS A 227 53.59 7.91 -29.28
C HIS A 227 53.79 7.12 -30.56
N GLY A 228 53.20 7.50 -31.70
CA GLY A 228 53.42 6.89 -33.00
C GLY A 228 52.95 5.42 -33.11
N MET A 229 52.04 4.99 -32.25
CA MET A 229 51.43 3.64 -32.29
C MET A 229 50.50 3.54 -33.53
N SER A 230 50.38 2.33 -34.10
CA SER A 230 49.32 2.12 -35.08
C SER A 230 47.95 2.31 -34.37
N LEU A 231 46.95 2.79 -35.10
CA LEU A 231 45.62 3.00 -34.55
C LEU A 231 45.05 1.71 -33.93
N ALA A 232 45.33 0.57 -34.56
CA ALA A 232 44.92 -0.75 -34.07
C ALA A 232 45.60 -1.13 -32.78
N ASP A 233 46.94 -0.95 -32.67
CA ASP A 233 47.69 -1.27 -31.46
C ASP A 233 47.34 -0.34 -30.29
N ALA A 234 47.16 0.97 -30.59
CA ALA A 234 46.69 1.94 -29.61
C ALA A 234 45.31 1.55 -29.08
N ALA A 235 44.36 1.25 -30.00
CA ALA A 235 43.00 0.83 -29.59
C ALA A 235 43.03 -0.45 -28.73
N HIS A 236 43.83 -1.44 -29.09
CA HIS A 236 44.00 -2.70 -28.32
C HIS A 236 44.56 -2.45 -26.93
N THR A 237 45.66 -1.70 -26.83
CA THR A 237 46.36 -1.45 -25.56
C THR A 237 45.47 -0.62 -24.60
N TYR A 238 44.91 0.49 -25.10
CA TYR A 238 44.06 1.36 -24.26
C TYR A 238 42.73 0.72 -23.94
N ALA A 239 42.15 -0.14 -24.83
CA ALA A 239 40.96 -0.90 -24.49
C ALA A 239 41.18 -1.86 -23.33
N LEU A 240 42.32 -2.61 -23.35
CA LEU A 240 42.70 -3.53 -22.27
C LEU A 240 42.87 -2.79 -20.93
N LEU A 241 43.61 -1.69 -20.93
CA LEU A 241 43.84 -0.84 -19.76
C LEU A 241 42.51 -0.24 -19.24
N THR A 242 41.65 0.24 -20.14
CA THR A 242 40.37 0.85 -19.79
C THR A 242 39.39 -0.18 -19.21
N ILE A 243 39.32 -1.39 -19.78
CA ILE A 243 38.50 -2.49 -19.23
C ILE A 243 38.99 -2.86 -17.85
N GLY A 244 40.33 -3.01 -17.68
CA GLY A 244 40.92 -3.33 -16.39
C GLY A 244 40.64 -2.26 -15.32
N ASP A 245 40.91 -0.98 -15.63
CA ASP A 245 40.67 0.17 -14.76
C ASP A 245 39.21 0.29 -14.36
N GLY A 246 38.30 0.20 -15.39
CA GLY A 246 36.87 0.24 -15.16
C GLY A 246 36.34 -0.89 -14.27
N LEU A 247 36.84 -2.11 -14.42
CA LEU A 247 36.43 -3.24 -13.57
C LEU A 247 36.90 -3.09 -12.13
N VAL A 248 38.15 -2.70 -11.94
CA VAL A 248 38.73 -2.47 -10.59
C VAL A 248 37.96 -1.39 -9.86
N ALA A 249 37.49 -0.36 -10.59
CA ALA A 249 36.65 0.70 -10.04
C ALA A 249 35.21 0.24 -9.74
N GLN A 250 34.65 -0.68 -10.56
CA GLN A 250 33.26 -1.12 -10.44
C GLN A 250 33.00 -2.09 -9.27
N ILE A 251 33.99 -2.94 -8.91
CA ILE A 251 33.81 -3.92 -7.84
C ILE A 251 33.48 -3.23 -6.49
N PRO A 252 34.24 -2.24 -6.01
CA PRO A 252 33.89 -1.50 -4.81
C PRO A 252 32.53 -0.79 -4.93
N ALA A 253 32.20 -0.23 -6.10
CA ALA A 253 30.94 0.42 -6.35
C ALA A 253 29.75 -0.52 -6.13
N LEU A 254 29.85 -1.73 -6.67
CA LEU A 254 28.86 -2.78 -6.53
C LEU A 254 28.70 -3.21 -5.07
N LEU A 255 29.81 -3.51 -4.38
CA LEU A 255 29.80 -3.93 -2.98
C LEU A 255 29.17 -2.87 -2.07
N LEU A 256 29.53 -1.60 -2.24
CA LEU A 256 28.96 -0.49 -1.47
C LEU A 256 27.48 -0.26 -1.79
N SER A 257 27.07 -0.32 -3.06
CA SER A 257 25.66 -0.17 -3.44
C SER A 257 24.79 -1.30 -2.88
N VAL A 258 25.30 -2.53 -2.85
CA VAL A 258 24.62 -3.68 -2.23
C VAL A 258 24.56 -3.49 -0.71
N ALA A 259 25.64 -3.02 -0.07
CA ALA A 259 25.65 -2.71 1.36
C ALA A 259 24.59 -1.65 1.71
N VAL A 260 24.48 -0.58 0.91
CA VAL A 260 23.42 0.44 1.05
C VAL A 260 22.04 -0.20 0.99
N ALA A 261 21.77 -0.99 -0.05
CA ALA A 261 20.47 -1.63 -0.25
C ALA A 261 20.12 -2.54 0.94
N ILE A 262 21.04 -3.38 1.39
CA ILE A 262 20.84 -4.28 2.52
C ILE A 262 20.57 -3.50 3.82
N LEU A 263 21.35 -2.47 4.11
CA LEU A 263 21.22 -1.71 5.36
C LEU A 263 19.90 -0.94 5.43
N VAL A 264 19.51 -0.33 4.32
CA VAL A 264 18.29 0.52 4.25
C VAL A 264 17.01 -0.33 4.22
N THR A 265 17.06 -1.54 3.65
CA THR A 265 15.89 -2.46 3.64
C THR A 265 15.78 -3.29 4.92
N ARG A 266 16.69 -3.10 5.86
CA ARG A 266 16.70 -3.90 7.08
C ARG A 266 15.56 -3.52 8.01
N VAL A 267 14.74 -4.51 8.33
CA VAL A 267 13.67 -4.37 9.33
C VAL A 267 14.27 -4.66 10.71
N SER A 268 14.06 -3.77 11.67
CA SER A 268 14.52 -3.94 13.06
C SER A 268 13.80 -5.11 13.72
N ARG A 269 14.41 -6.29 13.72
CA ARG A 269 13.93 -7.51 14.41
C ARG A 269 15.07 -8.18 15.17
N PRO A 270 14.78 -8.92 16.26
CA PRO A 270 15.80 -9.49 17.14
C PRO A 270 16.61 -10.66 16.53
N HIS A 271 16.30 -11.12 15.31
CA HIS A 271 16.96 -12.27 14.67
C HIS A 271 17.92 -11.86 13.56
N ASP A 272 19.02 -12.59 13.41
CA ASP A 272 20.00 -12.37 12.34
C ASP A 272 19.41 -12.63 10.95
N MET A 273 19.82 -11.83 9.95
CA MET A 273 19.32 -11.93 8.57
C MET A 273 19.50 -13.33 7.98
N SER A 274 20.62 -13.99 8.27
CA SER A 274 20.90 -15.35 7.78
C SER A 274 19.91 -16.38 8.35
N GLN A 275 19.51 -16.24 9.62
CA GLN A 275 18.45 -17.07 10.22
C GLN A 275 17.08 -16.77 9.63
N GLN A 276 16.76 -15.51 9.36
CA GLN A 276 15.49 -15.13 8.73
C GLN A 276 15.39 -15.69 7.31
N ILE A 277 16.42 -15.56 6.49
CA ILE A 277 16.45 -16.13 5.13
C ILE A 277 16.33 -17.65 5.20
N MET A 278 17.11 -18.30 6.08
CA MET A 278 17.03 -19.76 6.25
C MET A 278 15.65 -20.23 6.67
N THR A 279 15.01 -19.54 7.62
CA THR A 279 13.68 -19.94 8.11
C THR A 279 12.57 -19.58 7.14
N GLN A 280 12.63 -18.46 6.43
CA GLN A 280 11.57 -17.99 5.56
C GLN A 280 11.66 -18.56 4.14
N VAL A 281 12.87 -18.67 3.58
CA VAL A 281 13.07 -19.16 2.20
C VAL A 281 13.23 -20.67 2.17
N LEU A 282 14.10 -21.21 3.01
CA LEU A 282 14.39 -22.65 3.04
C LEU A 282 13.54 -23.42 4.07
N GLY A 283 12.86 -22.72 4.98
CA GLY A 283 12.05 -23.31 6.06
C GLY A 283 10.72 -23.93 5.62
N GLN A 284 10.33 -23.82 4.35
CA GLN A 284 9.07 -24.37 3.85
C GLN A 284 9.28 -25.66 3.05
N PRO A 285 9.05 -26.85 3.64
CA PRO A 285 9.24 -28.15 2.95
C PRO A 285 8.45 -28.28 1.67
N ARG A 286 7.24 -27.67 1.62
CA ARG A 286 6.36 -27.69 0.43
C ARG A 286 6.97 -26.91 -0.74
N ALA A 287 7.59 -25.75 -0.49
CA ALA A 287 8.22 -24.95 -1.53
C ALA A 287 9.43 -25.69 -2.12
N LEU A 288 10.30 -26.24 -1.25
CA LEU A 288 11.44 -27.06 -1.68
C LEU A 288 11.01 -28.30 -2.48
N GLY A 289 9.92 -28.97 -2.07
CA GLY A 289 9.37 -30.14 -2.78
C GLY A 289 8.86 -29.79 -4.18
N VAL A 290 8.12 -28.69 -4.33
CA VAL A 290 7.63 -28.21 -5.64
C VAL A 290 8.80 -27.80 -6.54
N THR A 291 9.78 -27.06 -5.99
CA THR A 291 10.99 -26.67 -6.73
C THR A 291 11.78 -27.89 -7.20
N SER A 292 11.93 -28.90 -6.35
CA SER A 292 12.54 -30.18 -6.71
C SER A 292 11.81 -30.89 -7.86
N GLY A 293 10.48 -30.91 -7.82
CA GLY A 293 9.66 -31.48 -8.89
C GLY A 293 9.84 -30.77 -10.24
N ILE A 294 9.86 -29.43 -10.23
CA ILE A 294 10.06 -28.61 -11.43
C ILE A 294 11.48 -28.84 -12.01
N LEU A 295 12.51 -28.79 -11.15
CA LEU A 295 13.89 -29.04 -11.57
C LEU A 295 14.10 -30.47 -12.08
N GLY A 296 13.44 -31.46 -11.46
CA GLY A 296 13.44 -32.84 -11.93
C GLY A 296 12.81 -32.99 -13.32
N LEU A 297 11.67 -32.35 -13.57
CA LEU A 297 11.04 -32.31 -14.88
C LEU A 297 11.94 -31.66 -15.93
N LEU A 298 12.54 -30.51 -15.63
CA LEU A 298 13.51 -29.84 -16.52
C LEU A 298 14.75 -30.70 -16.78
N GLY A 299 15.19 -31.47 -15.78
CA GLY A 299 16.31 -32.40 -15.89
C GLY A 299 16.04 -33.64 -16.77
N ILE A 300 14.81 -33.91 -17.17
CA ILE A 300 14.45 -35.02 -18.06
C ILE A 300 14.40 -34.56 -19.54
N ILE A 301 14.30 -33.26 -19.80
CA ILE A 301 14.19 -32.72 -21.17
C ILE A 301 15.51 -32.93 -21.94
N PRO A 302 15.48 -33.58 -23.13
CA PRO A 302 16.67 -33.75 -23.96
C PRO A 302 17.25 -32.38 -24.41
N GLY A 303 18.57 -32.22 -24.31
CA GLY A 303 19.27 -30.97 -24.66
C GLY A 303 19.50 -29.99 -23.51
N MET A 304 18.94 -30.25 -22.33
CA MET A 304 19.27 -29.51 -21.10
C MET A 304 20.48 -30.14 -20.39
N PRO A 305 21.21 -29.40 -19.53
CA PRO A 305 22.28 -29.99 -18.69
C PRO A 305 21.68 -30.85 -17.58
N ASN A 306 21.18 -32.04 -17.95
CA ASN A 306 20.42 -32.97 -17.13
C ASN A 306 21.06 -33.25 -15.76
N LEU A 307 22.39 -33.45 -15.75
CA LEU A 307 23.10 -33.78 -14.52
C LEU A 307 23.02 -32.66 -13.46
N VAL A 308 23.09 -31.38 -13.90
CA VAL A 308 23.02 -30.21 -13.01
C VAL A 308 21.61 -30.05 -12.46
N PHE A 309 20.57 -30.15 -13.33
CA PHE A 309 19.18 -30.03 -12.90
C PHE A 309 18.77 -31.18 -11.97
N LEU A 310 19.14 -32.41 -12.26
CA LEU A 310 18.84 -33.56 -11.41
C LEU A 310 19.60 -33.51 -10.08
N ALA A 311 20.86 -33.09 -10.08
CA ALA A 311 21.61 -32.91 -8.84
C ALA A 311 20.97 -31.83 -7.95
N MET A 312 20.56 -30.68 -8.52
CA MET A 312 19.90 -29.61 -7.77
C MET A 312 18.51 -30.06 -7.29
N ALA A 313 17.76 -30.79 -8.12
CA ALA A 313 16.48 -31.40 -7.71
C ALA A 313 16.67 -32.35 -6.52
N ALA A 314 17.72 -33.19 -6.54
CA ALA A 314 18.04 -34.09 -5.43
C ALA A 314 18.40 -33.31 -4.15
N VAL A 315 19.17 -32.22 -4.23
CA VAL A 315 19.49 -31.35 -3.09
C VAL A 315 18.21 -30.74 -2.49
N CYS A 316 17.31 -30.20 -3.33
CA CYS A 316 16.04 -29.64 -2.88
C CYS A 316 15.13 -30.71 -2.28
N ALA A 317 15.07 -31.92 -2.87
CA ALA A 317 14.32 -33.04 -2.33
C ALA A 317 14.85 -33.50 -0.96
N ALA A 318 16.17 -33.62 -0.84
CA ALA A 318 16.82 -33.96 0.43
C ALA A 318 16.54 -32.89 1.50
N GLY A 319 16.63 -31.61 1.14
CA GLY A 319 16.27 -30.50 2.01
C GLY A 319 14.80 -30.57 2.48
N ALA A 320 13.86 -30.76 1.56
CA ALA A 320 12.44 -30.96 1.88
C ALA A 320 12.20 -32.14 2.81
N TYR A 321 12.84 -33.28 2.53
CA TYR A 321 12.74 -34.49 3.34
C TYR A 321 13.31 -34.35 4.75
N LEU A 322 14.52 -33.76 4.89
CA LEU A 322 15.14 -33.51 6.19
C LEU A 322 14.32 -32.54 7.03
N MET A 323 13.70 -31.54 6.41
CA MET A 323 12.86 -30.57 7.12
C MET A 323 11.48 -31.12 7.45
N SER A 324 10.89 -31.98 6.62
CA SER A 324 9.62 -32.65 6.94
C SER A 324 9.73 -33.63 8.11
N ARG A 325 10.94 -34.13 8.39
CA ARG A 325 11.23 -34.96 9.56
C ARG A 325 11.56 -34.18 10.84
N ARG A 326 11.87 -32.87 10.73
CA ARG A 326 11.93 -32.04 11.92
C ARG A 326 10.49 -31.89 12.42
N PRO A 327 10.20 -32.22 13.71
CA PRO A 327 8.91 -31.85 14.28
C PRO A 327 8.72 -30.35 14.02
N PRO A 328 7.49 -29.91 13.65
CA PRO A 328 7.25 -28.49 13.52
C PRO A 328 7.85 -27.85 14.78
N PRO A 329 8.52 -26.69 14.67
CA PRO A 329 8.85 -25.95 15.87
C PRO A 329 7.47 -25.81 16.55
N THR A 330 7.29 -26.59 17.58
CA THR A 330 6.23 -26.39 18.53
C THR A 330 6.38 -24.90 18.81
N ALA A 331 5.39 -24.10 18.38
CA ALA A 331 5.16 -22.88 19.10
C ALA A 331 5.27 -23.33 20.53
N VAL A 332 6.30 -22.88 21.23
CA VAL A 332 6.40 -23.05 22.66
C VAL A 332 5.23 -22.22 23.17
N VAL A 333 4.06 -22.82 23.09
CA VAL A 333 3.07 -22.64 24.14
C VAL A 333 3.82 -23.19 25.32
N SER A 334 4.43 -22.31 26.06
CA SER A 334 4.95 -22.57 27.39
C SER A 334 3.77 -23.12 28.17
N ALA A 335 3.59 -24.44 28.12
CA ALA A 335 2.83 -25.14 29.12
C ALA A 335 3.64 -24.96 30.40
N ALA A 336 3.37 -23.89 31.10
CA ALA A 336 3.79 -23.70 32.47
C ALA A 336 3.31 -24.93 33.26
N PRO A 337 4.20 -25.58 34.04
CA PRO A 337 3.77 -26.62 34.97
C PRO A 337 2.76 -25.99 35.91
N ALA A 338 1.56 -26.52 35.94
CA ALA A 338 0.53 -26.16 36.93
C ALA A 338 0.93 -26.66 38.31
N ALA A 339 1.83 -26.00 38.97
CA ALA A 339 2.08 -26.07 40.42
C ALA A 339 3.29 -25.18 40.76
N SER A 340 3.12 -23.89 40.77
CA SER A 340 3.87 -22.89 41.57
C SER A 340 3.65 -21.48 40.97
N GLN A 341 2.41 -21.03 40.96
CA GLN A 341 2.11 -19.63 40.64
C GLN A 341 1.10 -19.08 41.65
N ALA A 342 1.56 -18.99 42.86
CA ALA A 342 1.03 -18.04 43.82
C ALA A 342 2.20 -17.17 44.28
N ALA A 343 2.72 -16.31 43.38
CA ALA A 343 3.49 -15.11 43.72
C ALA A 343 4.13 -14.54 42.45
N SER A 344 3.67 -13.37 42.09
CA SER A 344 4.08 -12.46 40.99
C SER A 344 3.26 -12.61 39.69
N ALA A 345 2.02 -12.11 39.74
CA ALA A 345 1.41 -11.49 38.59
C ALA A 345 2.14 -10.15 38.34
N GLU A 346 3.29 -10.17 37.70
CA GLU A 346 3.77 -9.02 36.95
C GLU A 346 2.74 -8.78 35.85
N GLN A 347 1.98 -7.72 36.01
CA GLN A 347 1.09 -7.20 34.98
C GLN A 347 1.94 -6.93 33.74
N LYS A 348 1.76 -7.76 32.72
CA LYS A 348 2.27 -7.50 31.39
C LYS A 348 1.70 -6.14 30.98
N GLU A 349 2.51 -5.10 30.94
CA GLU A 349 2.07 -3.78 30.48
C GLU A 349 1.48 -3.93 29.08
N LEU A 350 0.25 -3.43 28.92
CA LEU A 350 -0.46 -3.39 27.63
C LEU A 350 0.39 -2.59 26.65
N SER A 351 0.70 -3.20 25.52
CA SER A 351 1.37 -2.56 24.40
C SER A 351 0.33 -2.16 23.35
N TRP A 352 0.66 -1.21 22.48
CA TRP A 352 -0.20 -0.87 21.34
C TRP A 352 -0.46 -2.06 20.41
N ASP A 353 0.39 -3.08 20.41
CA ASP A 353 0.19 -4.33 19.70
C ASP A 353 -0.87 -5.23 20.37
N ASP A 354 -1.19 -4.98 21.62
CA ASP A 354 -2.25 -5.67 22.38
C ASP A 354 -3.62 -4.97 22.20
N VAL A 355 -3.65 -3.75 21.63
CA VAL A 355 -4.88 -3.05 21.25
C VAL A 355 -5.23 -3.46 19.82
N GLU A 356 -6.18 -4.37 19.70
CA GLU A 356 -6.67 -4.77 18.38
C GLU A 356 -7.21 -3.55 17.63
N ALA A 357 -6.71 -3.34 16.40
CA ALA A 357 -7.26 -2.32 15.53
C ALA A 357 -8.73 -2.63 15.24
N VAL A 358 -9.58 -1.62 15.33
CA VAL A 358 -11.02 -1.76 15.05
C VAL A 358 -11.21 -2.13 13.60
N ASP A 359 -11.89 -3.26 13.36
CA ASP A 359 -12.24 -3.68 12.00
C ASP A 359 -13.20 -2.68 11.35
N LEU A 360 -12.89 -2.25 10.13
CA LEU A 360 -13.78 -1.35 9.38
C LEU A 360 -15.13 -2.02 9.10
N ILE A 361 -15.11 -3.33 8.79
CA ILE A 361 -16.30 -4.16 8.60
C ILE A 361 -16.04 -5.49 9.30
N GLY A 362 -16.83 -5.79 10.34
CA GLY A 362 -16.77 -7.03 11.09
C GLY A 362 -18.04 -7.86 10.92
N LEU A 363 -17.90 -9.16 10.89
CA LEU A 363 -18.99 -10.14 11.01
C LEU A 363 -18.65 -11.11 12.15
N GLU A 364 -19.35 -10.97 13.25
CA GLU A 364 -19.23 -11.87 14.41
C GLU A 364 -20.26 -12.99 14.27
N VAL A 365 -19.85 -14.22 14.48
CA VAL A 365 -20.72 -15.40 14.33
C VAL A 365 -20.70 -16.26 15.58
N GLY A 366 -21.89 -16.75 15.98
CA GLY A 366 -22.04 -17.73 17.06
C GLY A 366 -21.49 -19.10 16.63
N TYR A 367 -21.19 -19.95 17.60
CA TYR A 367 -20.45 -21.21 17.37
C TYR A 367 -21.13 -22.18 16.39
N ARG A 368 -22.46 -22.21 16.27
CA ARG A 368 -23.18 -23.06 15.31
C ARG A 368 -23.09 -22.57 13.87
N LEU A 369 -22.67 -21.33 13.65
CA LEU A 369 -22.51 -20.74 12.33
C LEU A 369 -21.10 -20.92 11.77
N ILE A 370 -20.13 -21.37 12.59
CA ILE A 370 -18.73 -21.62 12.16
C ILE A 370 -18.65 -22.53 10.91
N PRO A 371 -19.44 -23.63 10.77
CA PRO A 371 -19.41 -24.45 9.57
C PRO A 371 -19.77 -23.71 8.27
N LEU A 372 -20.57 -22.63 8.34
CA LEU A 372 -20.91 -21.81 7.17
C LEU A 372 -19.72 -20.99 6.67
N VAL A 373 -18.73 -20.73 7.55
CA VAL A 373 -17.52 -19.92 7.27
C VAL A 373 -16.34 -20.80 6.88
N ASP A 374 -16.24 -22.01 7.46
CA ASP A 374 -15.11 -22.92 7.26
C ASP A 374 -15.14 -23.55 5.86
N ARG A 375 -14.14 -23.23 5.03
CA ARG A 375 -13.98 -23.77 3.67
C ARG A 375 -13.81 -25.29 3.64
N ASN A 376 -13.23 -25.90 4.69
CA ASN A 376 -13.00 -27.34 4.78
C ASN A 376 -14.30 -28.11 5.04
N GLN A 377 -15.32 -27.41 5.54
CA GLN A 377 -16.66 -27.98 5.82
C GLN A 377 -17.72 -27.56 4.79
N GLY A 378 -17.30 -27.03 3.61
CA GLY A 378 -18.21 -26.63 2.55
C GLY A 378 -18.84 -25.25 2.74
N GLY A 379 -18.24 -24.38 3.57
CA GLY A 379 -18.74 -23.04 3.87
C GLY A 379 -18.80 -22.11 2.66
N GLU A 380 -20.00 -21.82 2.18
CA GLU A 380 -20.26 -20.94 1.03
C GLU A 380 -20.27 -19.45 1.39
N LEU A 381 -20.39 -19.11 2.68
CA LEU A 381 -20.58 -17.73 3.15
C LEU A 381 -19.44 -16.80 2.71
N MET A 382 -18.19 -17.26 2.79
CA MET A 382 -17.01 -16.48 2.33
C MET A 382 -17.06 -16.16 0.83
N GLY A 383 -17.54 -17.09 0.02
CA GLY A 383 -17.72 -16.89 -1.42
C GLY A 383 -18.79 -15.83 -1.71
N ARG A 384 -19.93 -15.91 -1.00
CA ARG A 384 -21.03 -14.96 -1.12
C ARG A 384 -20.65 -13.56 -0.67
N ILE A 385 -19.94 -13.40 0.47
CA ILE A 385 -19.43 -12.12 0.96
C ILE A 385 -18.49 -11.48 -0.08
N LYS A 386 -17.62 -12.28 -0.71
CA LYS A 386 -16.73 -11.80 -1.78
C LYS A 386 -17.52 -11.30 -2.99
N GLY A 387 -18.60 -12.01 -3.35
CA GLY A 387 -19.54 -11.61 -4.40
C GLY A 387 -20.25 -10.29 -4.07
N VAL A 388 -20.77 -10.16 -2.85
CA VAL A 388 -21.42 -8.95 -2.34
C VAL A 388 -20.46 -7.75 -2.39
N ARG A 389 -19.23 -7.90 -1.87
CA ARG A 389 -18.24 -6.82 -1.93
C ARG A 389 -17.92 -6.38 -3.35
N LYS A 390 -17.75 -7.32 -4.27
CA LYS A 390 -17.48 -7.02 -5.68
C LYS A 390 -18.64 -6.22 -6.28
N LYS A 391 -19.86 -6.71 -6.11
CA LYS A 391 -21.08 -6.06 -6.62
C LYS A 391 -21.23 -4.65 -6.06
N LEU A 392 -21.12 -4.48 -4.74
CA LEU A 392 -21.23 -3.16 -4.10
C LEU A 392 -20.11 -2.21 -4.54
N SER A 393 -18.87 -2.69 -4.70
CA SER A 393 -17.79 -1.84 -5.20
C SER A 393 -18.04 -1.35 -6.62
N GLU A 394 -18.62 -2.19 -7.49
CA GLU A 394 -19.01 -1.82 -8.85
C GLU A 394 -20.20 -0.85 -8.87
N GLU A 395 -21.19 -1.04 -7.99
CA GLU A 395 -22.37 -0.19 -7.88
C GLU A 395 -22.07 1.18 -7.28
N LEU A 396 -21.36 1.22 -6.15
CA LEU A 396 -21.05 2.45 -5.42
C LEU A 396 -19.94 3.28 -6.10
N GLY A 397 -18.96 2.61 -6.75
CA GLY A 397 -17.87 3.25 -7.46
C GLY A 397 -16.57 3.38 -6.66
N PHE A 398 -16.46 2.74 -5.50
CA PHE A 398 -15.22 2.64 -4.71
C PHE A 398 -15.03 1.23 -4.15
N LEU A 399 -13.81 0.89 -3.78
CA LEU A 399 -13.50 -0.44 -3.26
C LEU A 399 -13.96 -0.59 -1.82
N VAL A 400 -14.98 -1.42 -1.59
CA VAL A 400 -15.44 -1.78 -0.24
C VAL A 400 -14.38 -2.64 0.45
N GLN A 401 -14.00 -2.28 1.67
CA GLN A 401 -12.95 -2.93 2.47
C GLN A 401 -13.26 -4.41 2.77
N ALA A 402 -12.25 -5.15 3.23
CA ALA A 402 -12.44 -6.56 3.57
C ALA A 402 -13.38 -6.71 4.76
N VAL A 403 -14.23 -7.73 4.73
CA VAL A 403 -15.07 -8.13 5.86
C VAL A 403 -14.26 -9.11 6.70
N HIS A 404 -14.00 -8.74 7.95
CA HIS A 404 -13.31 -9.60 8.91
C HIS A 404 -14.35 -10.44 9.64
N ILE A 405 -14.18 -11.75 9.63
CA ILE A 405 -15.10 -12.67 10.27
C ILE A 405 -14.42 -13.23 11.52
N ARG A 406 -15.11 -13.09 12.67
CA ARG A 406 -14.65 -13.58 13.97
C ARG A 406 -15.73 -14.45 14.60
N ASP A 407 -15.32 -15.46 15.33
CA ASP A 407 -16.19 -16.18 16.25
C ASP A 407 -16.34 -15.37 17.53
N ASN A 408 -17.59 -15.25 18.01
CA ASN A 408 -17.91 -14.57 19.25
C ASN A 408 -18.74 -15.50 20.13
N LEU A 409 -18.15 -15.95 21.24
CA LEU A 409 -18.78 -16.87 22.19
C LEU A 409 -19.82 -16.18 23.09
N GLU A 410 -19.86 -14.85 23.11
CA GLU A 410 -20.90 -14.10 23.83
C GLU A 410 -22.23 -14.07 23.07
N LEU A 411 -22.19 -14.32 21.75
CA LEU A 411 -23.39 -14.39 20.93
C LEU A 411 -24.13 -15.73 21.12
N GLY A 412 -25.45 -15.68 20.93
CA GLY A 412 -26.25 -16.90 20.88
C GLY A 412 -25.74 -17.87 19.80
N PRO A 413 -25.94 -19.18 19.96
CA PRO A 413 -25.37 -20.20 19.08
C PRO A 413 -25.66 -19.98 17.59
N ASN A 414 -26.85 -19.51 17.27
CA ASN A 414 -27.35 -19.27 15.92
C ASN A 414 -27.35 -17.77 15.53
N SER A 415 -26.83 -16.91 16.40
CA SER A 415 -26.82 -15.46 16.20
C SER A 415 -25.57 -15.01 15.45
N TYR A 416 -25.70 -13.96 14.67
CA TYR A 416 -24.59 -13.22 14.08
C TYR A 416 -24.79 -11.72 14.26
N ARG A 417 -23.68 -10.98 14.30
CA ARG A 417 -23.65 -9.54 14.44
C ARG A 417 -22.76 -8.92 13.38
N ILE A 418 -23.23 -7.85 12.76
CA ILE A 418 -22.47 -7.08 11.78
C ILE A 418 -22.04 -5.77 12.42
N THR A 419 -20.75 -5.47 12.36
CA THR A 419 -20.18 -4.23 12.91
C THR A 419 -19.56 -3.39 11.81
N ILE A 420 -19.71 -2.07 11.92
CA ILE A 420 -19.06 -1.09 11.06
C ILE A 420 -18.29 -0.13 11.96
N LEU A 421 -16.99 0.06 11.69
CA LEU A 421 -16.09 0.85 12.55
C LEU A 421 -16.15 0.42 14.03
N GLY A 422 -16.33 -0.88 14.30
CA GLY A 422 -16.46 -1.47 15.62
C GLY A 422 -17.84 -1.30 16.28
N ALA A 423 -18.74 -0.51 15.70
CA ALA A 423 -20.10 -0.35 16.24
C ALA A 423 -21.06 -1.41 15.65
N PRO A 424 -21.90 -2.08 16.45
CA PRO A 424 -22.90 -3.02 15.96
C PRO A 424 -24.01 -2.27 15.19
N VAL A 425 -24.19 -2.63 13.91
CA VAL A 425 -25.22 -2.03 13.02
C VAL A 425 -26.34 -2.99 12.71
N GLY A 426 -26.16 -4.29 12.92
CA GLY A 426 -27.20 -5.30 12.72
C GLY A 426 -26.89 -6.60 13.45
N GLU A 427 -27.93 -7.23 13.98
CA GLU A 427 -27.85 -8.53 14.64
C GLU A 427 -29.09 -9.34 14.29
N SER A 428 -28.94 -10.64 14.06
CA SER A 428 -30.07 -11.54 13.80
C SER A 428 -29.69 -12.99 14.05
N GLU A 429 -30.69 -13.89 14.00
CA GLU A 429 -30.52 -15.32 14.14
C GLU A 429 -30.78 -16.05 12.81
N VAL A 430 -29.93 -17.03 12.50
CA VAL A 430 -30.10 -17.91 11.32
C VAL A 430 -29.88 -19.36 11.69
N PHE A 431 -30.57 -20.25 11.03
CA PHE A 431 -30.51 -21.69 11.29
C PHE A 431 -29.86 -22.40 10.09
N PRO A 432 -28.62 -22.93 10.22
CA PRO A 432 -27.88 -23.59 9.15
C PRO A 432 -28.59 -24.79 8.53
N ASP A 433 -29.38 -25.48 9.35
CA ASP A 433 -30.09 -26.70 8.96
C ASP A 433 -31.46 -26.43 8.30
N ARG A 434 -31.91 -25.17 8.26
CA ARG A 434 -33.20 -24.74 7.73
C ARG A 434 -33.04 -23.74 6.60
N GLU A 435 -34.13 -23.45 5.92
CA GLU A 435 -34.21 -22.40 4.90
C GLU A 435 -35.27 -21.35 5.28
N LEU A 436 -35.03 -20.11 4.89
CA LEU A 436 -35.95 -18.99 5.17
C LEU A 436 -36.89 -18.80 3.98
N ALA A 437 -38.18 -18.98 4.20
CA ALA A 437 -39.25 -18.69 3.26
C ALA A 437 -39.78 -17.28 3.51
N ILE A 438 -39.43 -16.33 2.65
CA ILE A 438 -39.79 -14.91 2.75
C ILE A 438 -41.09 -14.69 1.97
N ASN A 439 -42.05 -13.96 2.56
CA ASN A 439 -43.27 -13.58 1.92
C ASN A 439 -43.07 -12.28 1.10
N PRO A 440 -43.16 -12.30 -0.23
CA PRO A 440 -43.02 -11.10 -1.07
C PRO A 440 -44.30 -10.24 -1.13
N GLY A 441 -45.31 -10.55 -0.35
CA GLY A 441 -46.59 -9.79 -0.31
C GLY A 441 -47.81 -10.51 -0.92
N GLN A 442 -47.62 -11.56 -1.73
CA GLN A 442 -48.71 -12.34 -2.32
C GLN A 442 -48.37 -13.84 -2.27
N VAL A 443 -48.70 -14.49 -1.17
CA VAL A 443 -48.50 -15.94 -1.01
C VAL A 443 -49.85 -16.64 -0.88
N SER A 444 -49.95 -17.84 -1.47
CA SER A 444 -51.18 -18.65 -1.45
C SER A 444 -51.01 -19.79 -0.44
N GLY A 445 -51.33 -19.54 0.84
CA GLY A 445 -51.34 -20.58 1.87
C GLY A 445 -50.40 -20.33 3.03
N THR A 446 -50.45 -21.24 4.05
CA THR A 446 -49.60 -21.22 5.22
C THR A 446 -48.67 -22.44 5.22
N ILE A 447 -47.41 -22.23 5.57
CA ILE A 447 -46.40 -23.31 5.70
C ILE A 447 -46.06 -23.47 7.17
N PRO A 448 -46.00 -24.71 7.67
CA PRO A 448 -45.55 -24.96 9.03
C PRO A 448 -44.04 -24.70 9.20
N GLY A 449 -43.69 -23.88 10.15
CA GLY A 449 -42.31 -23.48 10.47
C GLY A 449 -42.26 -22.49 11.64
N SER A 450 -41.10 -21.95 11.89
CA SER A 450 -40.90 -20.93 12.93
C SER A 450 -41.05 -19.53 12.32
N PRO A 451 -42.09 -18.75 12.69
CA PRO A 451 -42.28 -17.42 12.14
C PRO A 451 -41.16 -16.47 12.59
N THR A 452 -40.72 -15.61 11.69
CA THR A 452 -39.69 -14.61 11.92
C THR A 452 -39.86 -13.45 10.94
N LYS A 453 -38.96 -12.47 11.00
CA LYS A 453 -38.83 -11.41 9.98
C LYS A 453 -37.50 -11.53 9.27
N ASP A 454 -37.48 -11.28 7.97
CA ASP A 454 -36.25 -11.18 7.22
C ASP A 454 -35.38 -10.01 7.75
N PRO A 455 -34.12 -10.24 8.13
CA PRO A 455 -33.29 -9.20 8.74
C PRO A 455 -32.87 -8.07 7.80
N ALA A 456 -32.90 -8.31 6.47
CA ALA A 456 -32.48 -7.32 5.49
C ALA A 456 -33.59 -6.31 5.18
N PHE A 457 -34.85 -6.76 5.01
CA PHE A 457 -35.96 -5.93 4.55
C PHE A 457 -37.15 -5.88 5.52
N GLY A 458 -37.09 -6.63 6.63
CA GLY A 458 -38.16 -6.68 7.63
C GLY A 458 -39.45 -7.37 7.17
N LEU A 459 -39.41 -8.12 6.06
CA LEU A 459 -40.56 -8.84 5.53
C LEU A 459 -40.91 -10.04 6.41
N ASP A 460 -42.20 -10.40 6.43
CA ASP A 460 -42.62 -11.60 7.17
C ASP A 460 -42.04 -12.86 6.51
N ALA A 461 -41.44 -13.70 7.33
CA ALA A 461 -40.74 -14.91 6.87
C ALA A 461 -40.93 -16.08 7.84
N ILE A 462 -40.64 -17.28 7.38
CA ILE A 462 -40.82 -18.51 8.14
C ILE A 462 -39.59 -19.40 7.93
N TRP A 463 -38.93 -19.86 9.02
CA TRP A 463 -37.90 -20.89 8.94
C TRP A 463 -38.53 -22.25 8.72
N ILE A 464 -38.25 -22.88 7.56
CA ILE A 464 -38.80 -24.16 7.13
C ILE A 464 -37.70 -25.22 7.04
N ASP A 465 -38.11 -26.51 7.10
CA ASP A 465 -37.19 -27.61 6.81
C ASP A 465 -36.88 -27.68 5.30
N LYS A 466 -35.65 -28.05 4.94
CA LYS A 466 -35.16 -28.12 3.54
C LYS A 466 -36.06 -28.95 2.64
N VAL A 467 -36.70 -29.98 3.18
CA VAL A 467 -37.65 -30.88 2.45
C VAL A 467 -38.88 -30.13 1.92
N ARG A 468 -39.23 -28.98 2.52
CA ARG A 468 -40.42 -28.18 2.15
C ARG A 468 -40.12 -27.05 1.19
N ARG A 469 -38.90 -26.94 0.68
CA ARG A 469 -38.46 -25.89 -0.24
C ARG A 469 -39.38 -25.77 -1.44
N ASP A 470 -39.62 -26.88 -2.15
CA ASP A 470 -40.42 -26.90 -3.38
C ASP A 470 -41.88 -26.51 -3.11
N GLN A 471 -42.43 -26.94 -1.97
CA GLN A 471 -43.77 -26.57 -1.52
C GLN A 471 -43.88 -25.09 -1.26
N ALA A 472 -42.87 -24.48 -0.58
CA ALA A 472 -42.82 -23.05 -0.29
C ALA A 472 -42.76 -22.21 -1.57
N GLN A 473 -41.90 -22.63 -2.50
CA GLN A 473 -41.78 -21.98 -3.79
C GLN A 473 -43.07 -22.05 -4.63
N ALA A 474 -43.73 -23.21 -4.62
CA ALA A 474 -45.00 -23.36 -5.31
C ALA A 474 -46.14 -22.47 -4.73
N GLN A 475 -46.05 -22.11 -3.45
CA GLN A 475 -47.00 -21.18 -2.79
C GLN A 475 -46.62 -19.71 -2.96
N GLY A 476 -45.53 -19.40 -3.65
CA GLY A 476 -45.10 -18.03 -3.94
C GLY A 476 -44.10 -17.44 -2.94
N PHE A 477 -43.58 -18.24 -2.00
CA PHE A 477 -42.51 -17.75 -1.11
C PHE A 477 -41.16 -17.72 -1.82
N THR A 478 -40.34 -16.75 -1.48
CA THR A 478 -38.92 -16.72 -1.88
C THR A 478 -38.11 -17.49 -0.83
N VAL A 479 -37.52 -18.63 -1.21
CA VAL A 479 -36.79 -19.50 -0.28
C VAL A 479 -35.29 -19.31 -0.44
N VAL A 480 -34.61 -18.99 0.67
CA VAL A 480 -33.16 -18.72 0.72
C VAL A 480 -32.49 -19.48 1.86
N ASP A 481 -31.25 -19.88 1.67
CA ASP A 481 -30.43 -20.54 2.69
C ASP A 481 -29.83 -19.53 3.70
N ALA A 482 -29.38 -20.00 4.85
CA ALA A 482 -28.83 -19.19 5.92
C ALA A 482 -27.65 -18.30 5.48
N SER A 483 -26.74 -18.80 4.63
CA SER A 483 -25.63 -18.03 4.08
C SER A 483 -26.09 -16.85 3.21
N SER A 484 -27.17 -17.05 2.44
CA SER A 484 -27.78 -15.99 1.62
C SER A 484 -28.44 -14.92 2.50
N VAL A 485 -29.10 -15.31 3.59
CA VAL A 485 -29.71 -14.38 4.55
C VAL A 485 -28.64 -13.45 5.12
N ILE A 486 -27.52 -14.01 5.63
CA ILE A 486 -26.42 -13.23 6.18
C ILE A 486 -25.82 -12.31 5.10
N ALA A 487 -25.55 -12.84 3.90
CA ALA A 487 -24.96 -12.07 2.81
C ALA A 487 -25.85 -10.92 2.33
N THR A 488 -27.19 -11.13 2.28
CA THR A 488 -28.15 -10.11 1.89
C THR A 488 -28.28 -9.02 2.96
N HIS A 489 -28.32 -9.42 4.24
CA HIS A 489 -28.34 -8.46 5.35
C HIS A 489 -27.05 -7.63 5.38
N LEU A 490 -25.89 -8.26 5.24
CA LEU A 490 -24.60 -7.57 5.11
C LEU A 490 -24.60 -6.60 3.92
N SER A 491 -25.10 -7.02 2.75
CA SER A 491 -25.19 -6.17 1.56
C SER A 491 -26.05 -4.93 1.82
N HIS A 492 -27.19 -5.10 2.46
CA HIS A 492 -28.12 -4.01 2.80
C HIS A 492 -27.48 -3.01 3.77
N LEU A 493 -26.84 -3.50 4.83
CA LEU A 493 -26.16 -2.65 5.82
C LEU A 493 -24.97 -1.92 5.23
N LEU A 494 -24.12 -2.59 4.43
CA LEU A 494 -22.98 -1.95 3.76
C LEU A 494 -23.44 -0.85 2.78
N GLN A 495 -24.55 -1.05 2.10
CA GLN A 495 -25.12 -0.04 1.20
C GLN A 495 -25.67 1.17 1.98
N SER A 496 -26.31 0.93 3.12
CA SER A 496 -26.87 1.98 3.98
C SER A 496 -25.80 2.84 4.66
N HIS A 497 -24.67 2.23 5.01
CA HIS A 497 -23.54 2.87 5.70
C HIS A 497 -22.34 3.12 4.76
N ALA A 498 -22.57 3.08 3.45
CA ALA A 498 -21.49 3.27 2.47
C ALA A 498 -20.72 4.59 2.63
N HIS A 499 -21.39 5.63 3.13
CA HIS A 499 -20.79 6.93 3.40
C HIS A 499 -19.80 6.92 4.57
N GLU A 500 -19.96 6.02 5.55
CA GLU A 500 -19.04 5.85 6.68
C GLU A 500 -17.78 5.06 6.27
N LEU A 501 -17.90 4.20 5.27
CA LEU A 501 -16.82 3.37 4.74
C LEU A 501 -15.89 4.13 3.78
N LEU A 502 -16.28 5.31 3.33
CA LEU A 502 -15.49 6.15 2.44
C LEU A 502 -14.68 7.16 3.26
N GLY A 503 -13.45 6.84 3.56
CA GLY A 503 -12.52 7.70 4.27
C GLY A 503 -11.60 8.51 3.35
N HIS A 504 -10.64 9.17 3.97
CA HIS A 504 -9.64 10.00 3.27
C HIS A 504 -8.76 9.17 2.34
N GLU A 505 -8.36 7.97 2.78
CA GLU A 505 -7.50 7.07 2.02
C GLU A 505 -8.20 6.53 0.76
N GLU A 506 -9.47 6.11 0.88
CA GLU A 506 -10.26 5.63 -0.26
C GLU A 506 -10.44 6.72 -1.32
N VAL A 507 -10.72 7.95 -0.88
CA VAL A 507 -10.86 9.10 -1.80
C VAL A 507 -9.52 9.41 -2.47
N GLN A 508 -8.40 9.37 -1.74
CA GLN A 508 -7.07 9.56 -2.33
C GLN A 508 -6.77 8.51 -3.41
N GLN A 509 -7.10 7.26 -3.16
CA GLN A 509 -6.93 6.17 -4.14
C GLN A 509 -7.81 6.38 -5.38
N LEU A 510 -9.06 6.83 -5.21
CA LEU A 510 -9.96 7.17 -6.30
C LEU A 510 -9.40 8.32 -7.15
N LEU A 511 -8.92 9.40 -6.52
CA LEU A 511 -8.30 10.54 -7.22
C LEU A 511 -7.01 10.13 -7.92
N ASN A 512 -6.16 9.31 -7.30
CA ASN A 512 -4.96 8.78 -7.93
C ASN A 512 -5.27 7.94 -9.17
N ARG A 513 -6.35 7.16 -9.13
CA ARG A 513 -6.83 6.39 -10.29
C ARG A 513 -7.33 7.30 -11.41
N LEU A 514 -8.11 8.32 -11.10
CA LEU A 514 -8.59 9.30 -12.07
C LEU A 514 -7.43 10.15 -12.61
N GLY A 515 -6.44 10.50 -11.80
CA GLY A 515 -5.26 11.25 -12.18
C GLY A 515 -4.39 10.58 -13.25
N LYS A 516 -4.46 9.25 -13.40
CA LYS A 516 -3.81 8.55 -14.52
C LYS A 516 -4.46 8.87 -15.87
N ALA A 517 -5.76 9.16 -15.91
CA ALA A 517 -6.52 9.49 -17.12
C ALA A 517 -6.67 11.00 -17.33
N ALA A 518 -6.74 11.78 -16.25
CA ALA A 518 -6.97 13.23 -16.26
C ALA A 518 -6.06 13.94 -15.22
N PRO A 519 -4.74 13.97 -15.41
CA PRO A 519 -3.80 14.48 -14.41
C PRO A 519 -4.03 15.95 -14.08
N LYS A 520 -4.23 16.80 -15.08
CA LYS A 520 -4.44 18.24 -14.89
C LYS A 520 -5.68 18.57 -14.06
N LEU A 521 -6.77 17.81 -14.25
CA LEU A 521 -8.00 18.01 -13.48
C LEU A 521 -7.76 17.80 -11.98
N ILE A 522 -7.02 16.77 -11.62
CA ILE A 522 -6.75 16.46 -10.21
C ILE A 522 -5.74 17.44 -9.61
N GLU A 523 -4.67 17.78 -10.32
CA GLU A 523 -3.67 18.76 -9.88
C GLU A 523 -4.26 20.15 -9.64
N ASP A 524 -5.27 20.54 -10.42
CA ASP A 524 -5.95 21.83 -10.25
C ASP A 524 -7.03 21.76 -9.17
N LEU A 525 -7.73 20.62 -9.02
CA LEU A 525 -8.80 20.47 -8.04
C LEU A 525 -8.24 20.40 -6.60
N VAL A 526 -7.31 19.48 -6.34
CA VAL A 526 -6.79 19.18 -4.99
C VAL A 526 -5.26 19.32 -4.99
N PRO A 527 -4.68 20.13 -4.09
CA PRO A 527 -5.30 20.97 -3.05
C PRO A 527 -5.63 22.40 -3.50
N LYS A 528 -5.41 22.78 -4.78
CA LYS A 528 -5.44 24.19 -5.21
C LYS A 528 -6.82 24.86 -5.07
N LEU A 529 -7.88 24.20 -5.54
CA LEU A 529 -9.24 24.74 -5.53
C LEU A 529 -10.03 24.29 -4.30
N LEU A 530 -9.90 23.03 -3.90
CA LEU A 530 -10.59 22.46 -2.74
C LEU A 530 -9.62 21.66 -1.86
N PRO A 531 -9.71 21.78 -0.54
CA PRO A 531 -9.04 20.85 0.38
C PRO A 531 -9.65 19.45 0.24
N MET A 532 -8.83 18.42 0.44
CA MET A 532 -9.24 17.01 0.38
C MET A 532 -10.46 16.72 1.27
N SER A 533 -10.51 17.32 2.46
CA SER A 533 -11.60 17.15 3.42
C SER A 533 -12.98 17.56 2.86
N VAL A 534 -13.04 18.59 2.01
CA VAL A 534 -14.27 19.03 1.35
C VAL A 534 -14.67 18.00 0.29
N VAL A 535 -13.72 17.51 -0.51
CA VAL A 535 -14.01 16.48 -1.52
C VAL A 535 -14.53 15.21 -0.86
N VAL A 536 -13.91 14.76 0.25
CA VAL A 536 -14.39 13.62 1.05
C VAL A 536 -15.83 13.83 1.49
N LYS A 537 -16.15 14.99 2.10
CA LYS A 537 -17.51 15.31 2.55
C LYS A 537 -18.54 15.31 1.41
N VAL A 538 -18.18 15.87 0.25
CA VAL A 538 -19.07 15.87 -0.92
C VAL A 538 -19.38 14.44 -1.36
N LEU A 539 -18.37 13.59 -1.48
CA LEU A 539 -18.56 12.19 -1.87
C LEU A 539 -19.36 11.41 -0.82
N GLN A 540 -19.11 11.65 0.47
CA GLN A 540 -19.87 11.06 1.57
C GLN A 540 -21.35 11.49 1.52
N TYR A 541 -21.65 12.76 1.28
CA TYR A 541 -23.04 13.23 1.16
C TYR A 541 -23.76 12.65 -0.05
N LEU A 542 -23.07 12.44 -1.19
CA LEU A 542 -23.65 11.75 -2.34
C LEU A 542 -24.02 10.30 -1.98
N LEU A 543 -23.13 9.56 -1.33
CA LEU A 543 -23.39 8.19 -0.90
C LEU A 543 -24.49 8.11 0.16
N LEU A 544 -24.54 9.06 1.09
CA LEU A 544 -25.56 9.19 2.11
C LEU A 544 -26.98 9.37 1.50
N GLU A 545 -27.04 10.02 0.36
CA GLU A 545 -28.26 10.18 -0.44
C GLU A 545 -28.42 9.09 -1.53
N ARG A 546 -27.69 7.98 -1.42
CA ARG A 546 -27.70 6.83 -2.33
C ARG A 546 -27.37 7.18 -3.78
N VAL A 547 -26.60 8.25 -4.00
CA VAL A 547 -26.07 8.59 -5.31
C VAL A 547 -24.70 7.94 -5.49
N PRO A 548 -24.53 7.00 -6.44
CA PRO A 548 -23.24 6.34 -6.69
C PRO A 548 -22.18 7.34 -7.17
N ILE A 549 -20.95 7.20 -6.66
CA ILE A 549 -19.82 8.05 -7.05
C ILE A 549 -19.03 7.50 -8.24
N ARG A 550 -19.59 6.54 -8.95
CA ARG A 550 -18.97 5.82 -10.07
C ARG A 550 -18.48 6.76 -11.19
N ASN A 551 -19.23 7.83 -11.48
CA ASN A 551 -18.82 8.84 -12.46
C ASN A 551 -17.96 9.94 -11.82
N LEU A 552 -16.83 9.53 -11.24
CA LEU A 552 -15.92 10.41 -10.51
C LEU A 552 -15.40 11.57 -11.39
N ARG A 553 -15.24 11.35 -12.70
CA ARG A 553 -14.79 12.38 -13.62
C ARG A 553 -15.76 13.56 -13.67
N THR A 554 -17.05 13.33 -13.93
CA THR A 554 -18.07 14.38 -13.95
C THR A 554 -18.17 15.07 -12.58
N ILE A 555 -18.06 14.31 -11.48
CA ILE A 555 -18.04 14.87 -10.12
C ILE A 555 -16.88 15.86 -9.98
N CYS A 556 -15.65 15.46 -10.31
CA CYS A 556 -14.47 16.31 -10.19
C CYS A 556 -14.50 17.52 -11.14
N GLU A 557 -14.99 17.36 -12.38
CA GLU A 557 -15.15 18.47 -13.33
C GLU A 557 -16.14 19.52 -12.78
N THR A 558 -17.28 19.08 -12.24
CA THR A 558 -18.27 19.97 -11.61
C THR A 558 -17.70 20.65 -10.36
N LEU A 559 -16.96 19.90 -9.52
CA LEU A 559 -16.31 20.48 -8.35
C LEU A 559 -15.28 21.57 -8.76
N ALA A 560 -14.49 21.32 -9.79
CA ALA A 560 -13.53 22.31 -10.29
C ALA A 560 -14.20 23.58 -10.84
N GLU A 561 -15.36 23.44 -11.48
CA GLU A 561 -16.15 24.56 -11.99
C GLU A 561 -16.75 25.44 -10.88
N TYR A 562 -17.28 24.79 -9.83
CA TYR A 562 -18.00 25.51 -8.77
C TYR A 562 -17.10 25.93 -7.59
N ALA A 563 -15.95 25.28 -7.37
CA ALA A 563 -15.03 25.57 -6.29
C ALA A 563 -14.59 27.05 -6.18
N PRO A 564 -14.38 27.82 -7.29
CA PRO A 564 -14.05 29.24 -7.20
C PRO A 564 -15.17 30.11 -6.62
N ARG A 565 -16.42 29.61 -6.62
CA ARG A 565 -17.61 30.35 -6.17
C ARG A 565 -17.99 29.98 -4.74
N THR A 566 -17.81 28.72 -4.36
CA THR A 566 -18.19 28.22 -3.03
C THR A 566 -17.36 27.01 -2.65
N GLN A 567 -17.02 26.91 -1.36
CA GLN A 567 -16.39 25.72 -0.77
C GLN A 567 -17.37 24.98 0.18
N ASP A 568 -18.61 25.44 0.28
CA ASP A 568 -19.63 24.75 1.08
C ASP A 568 -19.98 23.38 0.49
N PRO A 569 -19.77 22.28 1.25
CA PRO A 569 -20.06 20.93 0.75
C PRO A 569 -21.50 20.72 0.31
N VAL A 570 -22.49 21.38 0.96
CA VAL A 570 -23.91 21.21 0.63
C VAL A 570 -24.23 21.85 -0.73
N ALA A 571 -23.71 23.05 -0.98
CA ALA A 571 -23.86 23.72 -2.26
C ALA A 571 -23.15 22.97 -3.40
N LEU A 572 -21.94 22.42 -3.12
CA LEU A 572 -21.19 21.60 -4.08
C LEU A 572 -21.93 20.30 -4.41
N VAL A 573 -22.52 19.61 -3.42
CA VAL A 573 -23.35 18.42 -3.63
C VAL A 573 -24.55 18.74 -4.54
N ALA A 574 -25.22 19.87 -4.30
CA ALA A 574 -26.36 20.27 -5.13
C ALA A 574 -25.93 20.46 -6.60
N ALA A 575 -24.80 21.12 -6.86
CA ALA A 575 -24.27 21.29 -8.22
C ALA A 575 -23.89 19.93 -8.87
N VAL A 576 -23.21 19.06 -8.14
CA VAL A 576 -22.83 17.72 -8.62
C VAL A 576 -24.06 16.87 -8.92
N ARG A 577 -25.12 16.93 -8.09
CA ARG A 577 -26.36 16.20 -8.32
C ARG A 577 -27.06 16.64 -9.61
N VAL A 578 -27.04 17.92 -9.92
CA VAL A 578 -27.57 18.43 -11.21
C VAL A 578 -26.79 17.84 -12.38
N ALA A 579 -25.46 17.84 -12.31
CA ALA A 579 -24.61 17.25 -13.35
C ALA A 579 -24.82 15.72 -13.49
N LEU A 580 -25.15 15.03 -12.39
CA LEU A 580 -25.46 13.60 -12.37
C LEU A 580 -26.95 13.29 -12.57
N GLY A 581 -27.81 14.28 -12.80
CA GLY A 581 -29.27 14.16 -12.85
C GLY A 581 -29.75 13.03 -13.75
N ARG A 582 -29.14 12.87 -14.94
CA ARG A 582 -29.46 11.77 -15.85
C ARG A 582 -29.24 10.40 -15.21
N THR A 583 -28.11 10.24 -14.51
CA THR A 583 -27.75 8.98 -13.83
C THR A 583 -28.68 8.72 -12.65
N ILE A 584 -28.97 9.75 -11.86
CA ILE A 584 -29.84 9.65 -10.68
C ILE A 584 -31.25 9.23 -11.10
N VAL A 585 -31.87 9.93 -12.08
CA VAL A 585 -33.20 9.62 -12.59
C VAL A 585 -33.27 8.22 -13.22
N GLN A 586 -32.20 7.80 -13.93
CA GLN A 586 -32.14 6.46 -14.51
C GLN A 586 -32.04 5.37 -13.44
N ASN A 587 -31.33 5.58 -12.36
CA ASN A 587 -31.21 4.62 -11.26
C ASN A 587 -32.55 4.45 -10.51
N ILE A 588 -33.34 5.50 -10.38
CA ILE A 588 -34.63 5.47 -9.69
C ILE A 588 -35.76 4.91 -10.59
N GLY A 589 -35.89 5.45 -11.78
CA GLY A 589 -37.06 5.15 -12.67
C GLY A 589 -36.74 4.22 -13.84
N GLY A 590 -35.51 3.79 -14.00
CA GLY A 590 -35.09 2.95 -15.12
C GLY A 590 -35.25 3.66 -16.48
N LEU A 591 -35.63 2.88 -17.50
CA LEU A 591 -35.80 3.37 -18.87
C LEU A 591 -37.21 3.88 -19.18
N ARG A 592 -38.10 3.99 -18.17
CA ARG A 592 -39.49 4.45 -18.36
C ARG A 592 -39.51 5.88 -18.94
N GLN A 593 -40.38 6.14 -19.91
CA GLN A 593 -40.53 7.47 -20.52
C GLN A 593 -41.21 8.48 -19.60
N GLU A 594 -42.20 8.02 -18.83
CA GLU A 594 -42.91 8.81 -17.83
C GLU A 594 -42.35 8.55 -16.44
N PHE A 595 -42.09 9.64 -15.72
CA PHE A 595 -41.50 9.59 -14.38
C PHE A 595 -42.55 10.05 -13.36
N PRO A 596 -43.10 9.11 -12.56
CA PRO A 596 -44.14 9.43 -11.58
C PRO A 596 -43.52 10.18 -10.40
N VAL A 597 -44.12 11.29 -9.99
CA VAL A 597 -43.61 12.12 -8.89
C VAL A 597 -44.73 12.58 -7.94
N ILE A 598 -44.36 12.73 -6.69
CA ILE A 598 -45.09 13.48 -5.67
C ILE A 598 -44.57 14.91 -5.69
N THR A 599 -45.42 15.91 -5.50
CA THR A 599 -45.03 17.31 -5.35
C THR A 599 -45.57 17.87 -4.04
N LEU A 600 -45.02 18.98 -3.58
CA LEU A 600 -45.61 19.76 -2.52
C LEU A 600 -46.65 20.73 -3.11
N ASP A 601 -47.65 21.10 -2.31
CA ASP A 601 -48.54 22.19 -2.65
C ASP A 601 -47.70 23.49 -2.77
N PRO A 602 -47.94 24.33 -3.79
CA PRO A 602 -47.17 25.56 -4.00
C PRO A 602 -47.12 26.50 -2.81
N ALA A 603 -48.24 26.61 -2.06
CA ALA A 603 -48.30 27.45 -0.86
C ALA A 603 -47.40 26.90 0.27
N LEU A 604 -47.42 25.58 0.48
CA LEU A 604 -46.54 24.93 1.45
C LEU A 604 -45.07 25.07 1.03
N GLU A 605 -44.76 24.87 -0.25
CA GLU A 605 -43.42 24.99 -0.77
C GLU A 605 -42.86 26.41 -0.58
N GLN A 606 -43.68 27.45 -0.81
CA GLN A 606 -43.32 28.84 -0.59
C GLN A 606 -43.03 29.12 0.89
N VAL A 607 -43.89 28.67 1.81
CA VAL A 607 -43.69 28.81 3.26
C VAL A 607 -42.39 28.18 3.71
N LEU A 608 -42.06 27.00 3.18
CA LEU A 608 -40.80 26.32 3.47
C LEU A 608 -39.56 27.09 2.94
N GLN A 609 -39.68 27.65 1.72
CA GLN A 609 -38.58 28.45 1.14
C GLN A 609 -38.33 29.73 1.93
N ASP A 610 -39.42 30.44 2.32
CA ASP A 610 -39.31 31.69 3.08
C ASP A 610 -38.74 31.47 4.48
N SER A 611 -39.15 30.37 5.15
CA SER A 611 -38.62 29.98 6.46
C SER A 611 -37.12 29.65 6.43
N MET A 612 -36.65 29.10 5.33
CA MET A 612 -35.22 28.81 5.14
C MET A 612 -34.39 30.07 4.78
N ALA A 613 -35.00 31.08 4.19
CA ALA A 613 -34.33 32.34 3.89
C ALA A 613 -34.09 33.20 5.14
N GLY A 614 -34.91 33.04 6.20
CA GLY A 614 -34.83 33.81 7.44
C GLY A 614 -34.04 33.17 8.59
N GLY A 615 -33.66 31.87 8.50
CA GLY A 615 -32.98 31.12 9.54
C GLY A 615 -31.64 30.57 9.05
N GLY A 616 -30.60 30.66 9.89
CA GLY A 616 -29.30 30.04 9.58
C GLY A 616 -29.40 28.48 9.55
N ASP A 617 -28.39 27.84 9.01
CA ASP A 617 -28.24 26.42 8.61
C ASP A 617 -28.72 25.33 9.60
N ALA A 618 -29.03 25.64 10.84
CA ALA A 618 -29.20 24.62 11.89
C ALA A 618 -30.65 24.21 12.19
N SER A 619 -31.65 25.10 12.04
CA SER A 619 -33.05 24.77 12.24
C SER A 619 -33.93 25.89 11.67
N PRO A 620 -34.69 25.64 10.59
CA PRO A 620 -35.70 26.59 10.15
C PRO A 620 -36.72 26.80 11.28
N GLY A 621 -37.10 28.05 11.54
CA GLY A 621 -38.11 28.39 12.56
C GLY A 621 -39.51 27.99 12.13
N PHE A 622 -39.76 26.69 11.98
CA PHE A 622 -41.09 26.17 11.61
C PHE A 622 -42.04 26.15 12.82
N GLU A 623 -43.30 26.30 12.49
CA GLU A 623 -44.37 26.05 13.45
C GLU A 623 -44.23 24.64 14.08
N PRO A 624 -44.33 24.49 15.39
CA PRO A 624 -44.25 23.19 16.05
C PRO A 624 -45.23 22.20 15.42
N GLY A 625 -44.75 21.02 15.00
CA GLY A 625 -45.55 19.95 14.38
C GLY A 625 -45.71 20.04 12.85
N LEU A 626 -45.26 21.09 12.17
CA LEU A 626 -45.28 21.14 10.69
C LEU A 626 -44.38 20.03 10.08
N ALA A 627 -43.19 19.84 10.61
CA ALA A 627 -42.28 18.80 10.16
C ALA A 627 -42.89 17.39 10.31
N ASP A 628 -43.55 17.09 11.44
CA ASP A 628 -44.22 15.81 11.67
C ASP A 628 -45.41 15.58 10.71
N ARG A 629 -46.19 16.63 10.45
CA ARG A 629 -47.29 16.56 9.47
C ARG A 629 -46.76 16.27 8.06
N ILE A 630 -45.72 16.97 7.64
CA ILE A 630 -45.06 16.73 6.34
C ILE A 630 -44.53 15.30 6.27
N GLN A 631 -43.84 14.85 7.30
CA GLN A 631 -43.27 13.53 7.37
C GLN A 631 -44.33 12.43 7.27
N THR A 632 -45.46 12.58 7.97
CA THR A 632 -46.58 11.63 7.92
C THR A 632 -47.21 11.60 6.55
N ALA A 633 -47.55 12.77 5.98
CA ALA A 633 -48.23 12.87 4.69
C ALA A 633 -47.35 12.36 3.51
N LEU A 634 -46.05 12.65 3.55
CA LEU A 634 -45.08 12.12 2.57
C LEU A 634 -44.88 10.61 2.74
N GLY A 635 -44.81 10.11 3.96
CA GLY A 635 -44.72 8.68 4.26
C GLY A 635 -45.92 7.89 3.75
N ASP A 636 -47.16 8.43 3.94
CA ASP A 636 -48.40 7.82 3.41
C ASP A 636 -48.43 7.82 1.89
N SER A 637 -47.95 8.89 1.27
CA SER A 637 -47.89 8.99 -0.19
C SER A 637 -46.85 8.06 -0.80
N ALA A 638 -45.68 7.91 -0.13
CA ALA A 638 -44.67 6.98 -0.55
C ALA A 638 -45.16 5.52 -0.45
N ARG A 639 -45.80 5.15 0.67
CA ARG A 639 -46.37 3.80 0.85
C ARG A 639 -47.41 3.46 -0.21
N ARG A 640 -48.21 4.40 -0.64
CA ARG A 640 -49.19 4.21 -1.74
C ARG A 640 -48.50 3.95 -3.07
N GLN A 641 -47.39 4.62 -3.36
CA GLN A 641 -46.64 4.37 -4.60
C GLN A 641 -45.93 3.02 -4.55
N ASP A 642 -45.26 2.69 -3.43
CA ASP A 642 -44.62 1.37 -3.24
C ASP A 642 -45.64 0.22 -3.40
N ALA A 643 -46.86 0.38 -2.87
CA ALA A 643 -47.94 -0.59 -3.05
C ALA A 643 -48.44 -0.69 -4.51
N ALA A 644 -48.32 0.38 -5.30
CA ALA A 644 -48.62 0.39 -6.73
C ALA A 644 -47.48 -0.15 -7.61
N GLY A 645 -46.32 -0.50 -7.03
CA GLY A 645 -45.12 -0.93 -7.73
C GLY A 645 -44.43 0.20 -8.52
N GLU A 646 -44.67 1.44 -8.12
CA GLU A 646 -44.05 2.64 -8.69
C GLU A 646 -43.01 3.23 -7.72
N PRO A 647 -41.88 3.78 -8.21
CA PRO A 647 -40.87 4.38 -7.34
C PRO A 647 -41.44 5.62 -6.63
N ALA A 648 -41.23 5.70 -5.32
CA ALA A 648 -41.64 6.87 -4.54
C ALA A 648 -40.62 8.02 -4.74
N VAL A 649 -41.04 9.06 -5.49
CA VAL A 649 -40.17 10.20 -5.80
C VAL A 649 -40.86 11.50 -5.45
N LEU A 650 -40.23 12.29 -4.59
CA LEU A 650 -40.66 13.64 -4.25
C LEU A 650 -39.86 14.67 -5.05
N LEU A 651 -40.55 15.56 -5.74
CA LEU A 651 -39.98 16.63 -6.53
C LEU A 651 -40.22 17.99 -5.86
N VAL A 652 -39.15 18.73 -5.57
CA VAL A 652 -39.21 20.00 -4.81
C VAL A 652 -38.24 21.06 -5.33
N ALA A 653 -38.37 22.29 -4.86
CA ALA A 653 -37.46 23.36 -5.17
C ALA A 653 -36.02 23.06 -4.65
N PRO A 654 -34.96 23.47 -5.39
CA PRO A 654 -33.58 23.18 -5.05
C PRO A 654 -33.16 23.61 -3.63
N LYS A 655 -33.71 24.74 -3.15
CA LYS A 655 -33.36 25.28 -1.82
C LYS A 655 -33.82 24.40 -0.66
N ILE A 656 -35.00 23.79 -0.77
CA ILE A 656 -35.61 23.01 0.31
C ILE A 656 -35.24 21.52 0.23
N ARG A 657 -34.75 21.06 -0.92
CA ARG A 657 -34.43 19.66 -1.16
C ARG A 657 -33.47 19.03 -0.09
N PRO A 658 -32.32 19.67 0.28
CA PRO A 658 -31.39 19.05 1.25
C PRO A 658 -32.04 18.85 2.62
N TRP A 659 -32.88 19.80 3.05
CA TRP A 659 -33.59 19.72 4.31
C TRP A 659 -34.63 18.60 4.32
N ILE A 660 -35.50 18.53 3.29
CA ILE A 660 -36.50 17.46 3.18
C ILE A 660 -35.83 16.09 3.06
N ALA A 661 -34.77 15.97 2.27
CA ALA A 661 -34.03 14.72 2.16
C ALA A 661 -33.47 14.24 3.52
N ARG A 662 -33.02 15.18 4.36
CA ARG A 662 -32.57 14.89 5.73
C ARG A 662 -33.73 14.46 6.63
N LEU A 663 -34.86 15.16 6.56
CA LEU A 663 -36.06 14.88 7.33
C LEU A 663 -36.62 13.48 7.04
N MET A 664 -36.69 13.10 5.76
CA MET A 664 -37.32 11.85 5.32
C MET A 664 -36.42 10.62 5.41
N ARG A 665 -35.13 10.80 5.59
CA ARG A 665 -34.12 9.71 5.55
C ARG A 665 -34.42 8.54 6.47
N HIS A 666 -34.81 8.82 7.71
CA HIS A 666 -35.05 7.79 8.72
C HIS A 666 -36.50 7.29 8.73
N SER A 667 -37.43 8.13 8.36
CA SER A 667 -38.87 7.79 8.40
C SER A 667 -39.36 7.03 7.19
N THR A 668 -38.85 7.37 6.00
CA THR A 668 -39.28 6.76 4.75
C THR A 668 -38.06 6.57 3.83
N PRO A 669 -37.23 5.53 4.08
CA PRO A 669 -36.01 5.28 3.31
C PRO A 669 -36.26 4.99 1.82
N SER A 670 -37.47 4.60 1.42
CA SER A 670 -37.86 4.34 0.03
C SER A 670 -38.11 5.61 -0.77
N LEU A 671 -38.35 6.77 -0.11
CA LEU A 671 -38.64 8.04 -0.77
C LEU A 671 -37.37 8.71 -1.29
N SER A 672 -37.26 8.86 -2.59
CA SER A 672 -36.20 9.61 -3.26
C SER A 672 -36.59 11.09 -3.42
N VAL A 673 -35.78 12.02 -2.87
CA VAL A 673 -36.03 13.46 -2.95
C VAL A 673 -35.17 14.09 -4.03
N LEU A 674 -35.78 14.64 -5.07
CA LEU A 674 -35.14 15.30 -6.21
C LEU A 674 -35.51 16.79 -6.27
N ALA A 675 -34.59 17.60 -6.78
CA ALA A 675 -34.86 18.98 -7.13
C ALA A 675 -35.35 19.09 -8.58
N TYR A 676 -36.13 20.12 -8.90
CA TYR A 676 -36.64 20.34 -10.28
C TYR A 676 -35.51 20.39 -11.32
N ASN A 677 -34.37 20.96 -10.99
CA ASN A 677 -33.22 21.09 -11.88
C ASN A 677 -32.35 19.81 -11.99
N GLU A 678 -32.63 18.76 -11.21
CA GLU A 678 -31.97 17.45 -11.33
C GLU A 678 -32.62 16.56 -12.40
N ILE A 679 -33.82 16.94 -12.90
CA ILE A 679 -34.54 16.16 -13.90
C ILE A 679 -34.09 16.57 -15.31
N PRO A 680 -33.61 15.61 -16.14
CA PRO A 680 -33.27 15.90 -17.53
C PRO A 680 -34.47 16.33 -18.38
N GLU A 681 -34.28 17.27 -19.32
CA GLU A 681 -35.32 17.82 -20.18
C GLU A 681 -36.05 16.78 -21.05
N ASN A 682 -35.43 15.63 -21.31
CA ASN A 682 -35.96 14.56 -22.13
C ASN A 682 -36.93 13.60 -21.38
N ARG A 683 -37.24 13.87 -20.10
CA ARG A 683 -38.15 13.05 -19.28
C ARG A 683 -39.48 13.74 -19.09
N ARG A 684 -40.58 13.01 -19.30
CA ARG A 684 -41.94 13.50 -18.99
C ARG A 684 -42.23 13.21 -17.52
N ILE A 685 -42.67 14.24 -16.80
CA ILE A 685 -43.08 14.16 -15.39
C ILE A 685 -44.59 13.93 -15.33
N ARG A 686 -45.00 12.93 -14.53
CA ARG A 686 -46.41 12.68 -14.21
C ARG A 686 -46.63 12.91 -12.72
N VAL A 687 -47.30 13.98 -12.36
CA VAL A 687 -47.65 14.27 -10.97
C VAL A 687 -48.76 13.33 -10.53
N ILE A 688 -48.50 12.53 -9.49
CA ILE A 688 -49.48 11.55 -8.96
C ILE A 688 -50.18 12.09 -7.71
N ALA A 689 -49.46 12.81 -6.86
CA ALA A 689 -50.01 13.38 -5.63
C ALA A 689 -49.36 14.73 -5.34
N ALA A 690 -50.12 15.64 -4.74
CA ALA A 690 -49.63 16.89 -4.15
C ALA A 690 -49.89 16.84 -2.63
N VAL A 691 -48.82 17.04 -1.85
CA VAL A 691 -48.89 17.01 -0.38
C VAL A 691 -48.92 18.43 0.17
N GLY A 692 -49.82 18.71 1.12
CA GLY A 692 -49.91 20.02 1.79
C GLY A 692 -51.23 20.76 1.54
N ARG A 693 -52.25 20.10 0.93
CA ARG A 693 -53.63 20.61 0.87
C ARG A 693 -54.34 20.41 2.19
#